data_5e8c53cfef6209e5434d611e345478ca
#
_entry.id   5e8c53cfef6209e5434d611e345478ca
#
_cell.length_a   1.000
_cell.length_b   1.000
_cell.length_c   1.000
_cell.angle_alpha   90.00
_cell.angle_beta   90.00
_cell.angle_gamma   90.00
#
_symmetry.space_group_name_H-M   'P 1'
#
loop_
_entity.id
_entity.type
_entity.pdbx_description
1 polymer ?
#
loop_
_entity_poly.entity_id
_entity_poly.type
_entity_poly.pdbx_seq_one_letter_code
_entity_poly.pdbx_strand_id
1 'polypeptide(L)'
;MKKQFLIFTILLACFCAKAAPVSEEEAQTLALNFVSNTFEQTRQSDNLTLVYSMPSFYVFNIGETGFVIMSADDSYSPVIGYSYEGVFDPDNMAPALQDYLNGINEERMQRGFVNADAETVRDWESLREYGRLVSRFGGKEGTFLCTTKWNQNYPYNYCCPADSDGPGGHVYAGCVATAAAQLMKYWNHPLQGRGSHTYTPQDNPQYGPITVDFGATTYEWDKMPNTIGSSSSMAYIEAIGTLIYHCGVAVDMNYRPSSSGATTTKLCTVMPQYFYYTNQMVNIKREDYTKEAYLNFLYKAIDKNWPMVHRGGGHAYVLDGYDDNGFVHFNWGWGGNSDGFFDIDGHNYTDGQSVIYNYVPEEIYNATPNVPTNITATAAENYELSTTVSWTNPAITLTNQTLSGIDRIVVKRNNIVVYTNDNVTPGETMTFEDNTIPCFDTYTYRVYAEVDGMIGESTYSNNVTVGPTCQWKFVVSSQNIQGWKNGYIALYDAAGTQFERVTVTNSSPTVVNVEMPIGPISMAWVPSEETSSFTITMNIKDSQGNSVYNYSGDILDMEEGVFYTANNGCGNEAPSEAPSNLYVINGGDRIILSWTGVSSKDGYGYNVYRDGLLVKLVYETEFVDENPTIGGHCYQVSYLGDGGQSAYSNEACGNAGEGCDTGSNLWYDVQNNFKPIITWEAPENAIGLSGYYVYRKTNADGEYARVKIVSANKTEYKETSNLQSGNFYYYKVLPYYQSIECFAAPIKSTYNNEYFVKYWYSVDAVDENYESNVSIYPNPTSGNLNIEAAELESIAIFNLVGQKIYEENISGDECVIDMNRFGSGIYMVKIKSADGSTTKKITVIE
;
A
#
# COMPACT_ATOMS: atom_id res chain seq x y z
N MET A 1 28.77 -37.19 29.84
CA MET A 1 28.77 -36.08 28.88
C MET A 1 27.33 -35.58 28.81
N LYS A 2 27.06 -34.49 29.55
CA LYS A 2 25.74 -33.88 29.64
C LYS A 2 25.57 -33.00 28.40
N LYS A 3 24.61 -33.30 27.51
CA LYS A 3 24.10 -32.36 26.53
C LYS A 3 23.06 -31.48 27.24
N GLN A 4 23.39 -30.23 27.42
CA GLN A 4 22.45 -29.21 27.84
C GLN A 4 21.48 -28.96 26.67
N PHE A 5 20.22 -29.27 26.91
CA PHE A 5 19.10 -28.74 26.13
C PHE A 5 18.98 -27.25 26.46
N LEU A 6 19.26 -26.40 25.49
CA LEU A 6 18.92 -24.98 25.54
C LEU A 6 17.44 -24.88 25.19
N ILE A 7 16.61 -24.79 26.20
CA ILE A 7 15.20 -24.40 26.07
C ILE A 7 15.23 -22.91 25.72
N PHE A 8 14.98 -22.54 24.48
CA PHE A 8 14.61 -21.18 24.11
C PHE A 8 13.18 -20.98 24.61
N THR A 9 13.05 -20.54 25.83
CA THR A 9 11.86 -19.84 26.31
C THR A 9 11.92 -18.50 25.62
N ILE A 10 11.12 -18.30 24.57
CA ILE A 10 10.81 -16.95 24.10
C ILE A 10 9.97 -16.35 25.22
N LEU A 11 10.63 -15.71 26.16
CA LEU A 11 10.00 -14.66 26.94
C LEU A 11 9.54 -13.64 25.89
N LEU A 12 8.23 -13.47 25.77
CA LEU A 12 7.65 -12.21 25.31
C LEU A 12 8.09 -11.17 26.34
N ALA A 13 9.29 -10.67 26.21
CA ALA A 13 9.71 -9.47 26.92
C ALA A 13 8.87 -8.37 26.31
N CYS A 14 7.99 -7.75 27.11
CA CYS A 14 7.60 -6.38 26.89
C CYS A 14 8.89 -5.57 26.76
N PHE A 15 9.40 -5.49 25.56
CA PHE A 15 10.26 -4.39 25.20
C PHE A 15 9.30 -3.21 25.05
N CYS A 16 9.29 -2.34 26.06
CA CYS A 16 9.14 -0.92 25.80
C CYS A 16 10.30 -0.60 24.85
N ALA A 17 10.09 -0.81 23.57
CA ALA A 17 11.06 -0.42 22.59
C ALA A 17 11.12 1.10 22.67
N LYS A 18 12.17 1.62 23.29
CA LYS A 18 12.47 3.03 23.11
C LYS A 18 12.61 3.22 21.61
N ALA A 19 11.86 4.17 21.08
CA ALA A 19 11.95 4.60 19.71
C ALA A 19 13.40 4.67 19.25
N ALA A 20 13.67 4.08 18.10
CA ALA A 20 15.02 4.00 17.55
C ALA A 20 15.07 4.68 16.16
N PRO A 21 16.19 5.35 15.85
CA PRO A 21 16.39 5.87 14.51
C PRO A 21 16.45 4.70 13.52
N VAL A 22 15.75 4.85 12.41
CA VAL A 22 15.78 3.92 11.26
C VAL A 22 16.86 4.40 10.31
N SER A 23 17.83 3.56 9.97
CA SER A 23 18.90 3.91 9.04
C SER A 23 18.38 3.99 7.60
N GLU A 24 19.10 4.72 6.73
CA GLU A 24 18.79 4.79 5.29
C GLU A 24 18.76 3.40 4.65
N GLU A 25 19.70 2.52 4.99
CA GLU A 25 19.80 1.15 4.47
C GLU A 25 18.59 0.29 4.91
N GLU A 26 18.18 0.40 6.18
CA GLU A 26 16.96 -0.27 6.67
C GLU A 26 15.72 0.29 5.99
N ALA A 27 15.57 1.62 5.93
CA ALA A 27 14.45 2.27 5.26
C ALA A 27 14.35 1.87 3.78
N GLN A 28 15.48 1.80 3.06
CA GLN A 28 15.51 1.36 1.65
C GLN A 28 15.07 -0.10 1.51
N THR A 29 15.51 -0.99 2.40
CA THR A 29 15.12 -2.39 2.40
C THR A 29 13.62 -2.54 2.66
N LEU A 30 13.09 -1.83 3.64
CA LEU A 30 11.67 -1.86 3.99
C LEU A 30 10.80 -1.22 2.92
N ALA A 31 11.28 -0.13 2.30
CA ALA A 31 10.63 0.48 1.15
C ALA A 31 10.51 -0.48 -0.04
N LEU A 32 11.59 -1.23 -0.33
CA LEU A 32 11.56 -2.25 -1.39
C LEU A 32 10.54 -3.34 -1.09
N ASN A 33 10.49 -3.82 0.15
CA ASN A 33 9.52 -4.82 0.58
C ASN A 33 8.08 -4.28 0.47
N PHE A 34 7.82 -3.05 0.95
CA PHE A 34 6.52 -2.40 0.85
C PHE A 34 6.06 -2.26 -0.61
N VAL A 35 6.92 -1.73 -1.47
CA VAL A 35 6.64 -1.54 -2.90
C VAL A 35 6.34 -2.86 -3.60
N SER A 36 7.15 -3.90 -3.32
CA SER A 36 6.98 -5.22 -3.93
C SER A 36 5.66 -5.90 -3.54
N ASN A 37 5.11 -5.57 -2.38
CA ASN A 37 3.86 -6.15 -1.87
C ASN A 37 2.62 -5.25 -2.03
N THR A 38 2.82 -3.97 -2.37
CA THR A 38 1.71 -3.00 -2.50
C THR A 38 1.39 -2.68 -3.96
N PHE A 39 2.39 -2.75 -4.85
CA PHE A 39 2.20 -2.42 -6.26
C PHE A 39 2.05 -3.68 -7.10
N GLU A 40 1.08 -3.67 -8.03
CA GLU A 40 0.90 -4.79 -8.95
C GLU A 40 2.19 -5.12 -9.74
N GLN A 41 2.44 -6.41 -9.96
CA GLN A 41 3.64 -6.99 -10.56
C GLN A 41 4.04 -6.48 -11.95
N THR A 42 3.25 -5.68 -12.61
CA THR A 42 3.56 -5.13 -13.93
C THR A 42 4.67 -4.07 -13.91
N ARG A 43 5.15 -3.67 -12.73
CA ARG A 43 6.16 -2.63 -12.54
C ARG A 43 7.40 -3.18 -11.83
N GLN A 44 8.14 -4.04 -12.54
CA GLN A 44 9.47 -4.44 -12.09
C GLN A 44 10.40 -3.23 -12.06
N SER A 45 10.65 -2.68 -10.87
CA SER A 45 11.84 -1.86 -10.65
C SER A 45 12.52 -2.30 -9.37
N ASP A 46 13.50 -3.16 -9.51
CA ASP A 46 14.36 -3.62 -8.42
C ASP A 46 15.30 -2.52 -7.89
N ASN A 47 15.19 -1.28 -8.41
CA ASN A 47 16.06 -0.19 -8.04
C ASN A 47 15.28 0.95 -7.39
N LEU A 48 15.32 0.99 -6.06
CA LEU A 48 14.97 2.19 -5.31
C LEU A 48 16.18 3.12 -5.28
N THR A 49 15.97 4.38 -5.66
CA THR A 49 17.00 5.40 -5.62
C THR A 49 16.62 6.46 -4.59
N LEU A 50 17.46 6.68 -3.58
CA LEU A 50 17.28 7.81 -2.66
C LEU A 50 17.43 9.12 -3.46
N VAL A 51 16.39 9.95 -3.46
CA VAL A 51 16.34 11.21 -4.21
C VAL A 51 16.23 12.42 -3.31
N TYR A 52 15.73 12.23 -2.07
CA TYR A 52 15.58 13.30 -1.10
C TYR A 52 15.59 12.74 0.32
N SER A 53 16.10 13.50 1.28
CA SER A 53 16.05 13.13 2.70
C SER A 53 16.03 14.34 3.61
N MET A 54 15.38 14.19 4.75
CA MET A 54 15.41 15.08 5.90
C MET A 54 15.71 14.26 7.16
N PRO A 55 16.06 14.87 8.29
CA PRO A 55 16.36 14.13 9.51
C PRO A 55 15.27 13.15 9.96
N SER A 56 14.01 13.37 9.58
CA SER A 56 12.85 12.57 9.99
C SER A 56 12.33 11.59 8.94
N PHE A 57 12.85 11.62 7.71
CA PHE A 57 12.40 10.72 6.63
C PHE A 57 13.36 10.62 5.44
N TYR A 58 13.13 9.59 4.62
CA TYR A 58 13.80 9.32 3.35
C TYR A 58 12.79 9.21 2.22
N VAL A 59 13.12 9.70 1.02
CA VAL A 59 12.30 9.57 -0.20
C VAL A 59 13.05 8.75 -1.24
N PHE A 60 12.48 7.65 -1.65
CA PHE A 60 13.02 6.77 -2.67
C PHE A 60 12.14 6.80 -3.92
N ASN A 61 12.73 7.04 -5.09
CA ASN A 61 12.05 6.81 -6.36
C ASN A 61 12.09 5.33 -6.74
N ILE A 62 11.00 4.86 -7.33
CA ILE A 62 10.77 3.51 -7.82
C ILE A 62 10.96 3.55 -9.34
N GLY A 63 12.22 3.42 -9.79
CA GLY A 63 12.54 3.63 -11.19
C GLY A 63 12.07 5.01 -11.69
N GLU A 64 11.27 5.03 -12.76
CA GLU A 64 10.68 6.25 -13.34
C GLU A 64 9.16 6.35 -13.11
N THR A 65 8.57 5.49 -12.28
CA THR A 65 7.12 5.29 -12.25
C THR A 65 6.45 5.50 -10.89
N GLY A 66 7.19 5.78 -9.84
CA GLY A 66 6.61 5.99 -8.50
C GLY A 66 7.64 6.46 -7.49
N PHE A 67 7.18 6.67 -6.26
CA PHE A 67 8.04 6.97 -5.12
C PHE A 67 7.44 6.45 -3.82
N VAL A 68 8.26 6.32 -2.78
CA VAL A 68 7.83 6.04 -1.41
C VAL A 68 8.61 6.91 -0.42
N ILE A 69 7.92 7.39 0.61
CA ILE A 69 8.47 8.21 1.69
C ILE A 69 8.44 7.40 2.98
N MET A 70 9.61 7.09 3.52
CA MET A 70 9.81 6.26 4.70
C MET A 70 10.20 7.10 5.91
N SER A 71 9.68 6.78 7.08
CA SER A 71 10.13 7.40 8.33
C SER A 71 11.57 7.03 8.66
N ALA A 72 12.33 7.99 9.20
CA ALA A 72 13.67 7.77 9.75
C ALA A 72 13.65 7.44 11.26
N ASP A 73 12.48 7.18 11.83
CA ASP A 73 12.24 7.02 13.26
C ASP A 73 11.01 6.11 13.45
N ASP A 74 11.17 5.03 14.25
CA ASP A 74 10.12 4.03 14.46
C ASP A 74 9.08 4.42 15.52
N SER A 75 9.15 5.63 16.06
CA SER A 75 8.06 6.21 16.85
C SER A 75 6.85 6.65 16.03
N TYR A 76 7.00 6.75 14.72
CA TYR A 76 5.97 7.24 13.79
C TYR A 76 5.68 6.18 12.74
N SER A 77 4.53 6.30 12.07
CA SER A 77 4.16 5.38 10.98
C SER A 77 5.33 5.15 10.01
N PRO A 78 5.63 3.89 9.64
CA PRO A 78 6.79 3.57 8.80
C PRO A 78 6.73 4.21 7.41
N VAL A 79 5.55 4.32 6.82
CA VAL A 79 5.31 4.96 5.52
C VAL A 79 4.58 6.29 5.76
N ILE A 80 5.09 7.37 5.19
CA ILE A 80 4.48 8.72 5.25
C ILE A 80 3.59 8.95 4.03
N GLY A 81 4.00 8.39 2.90
CA GLY A 81 3.25 8.48 1.65
C GLY A 81 3.94 7.76 0.52
N TYR A 82 3.20 7.53 -0.56
CA TYR A 82 3.71 6.87 -1.75
C TYR A 82 2.90 7.24 -2.99
N SER A 83 3.47 7.00 -4.15
CA SER A 83 2.77 7.07 -5.44
C SER A 83 3.25 5.94 -6.34
N TYR A 84 2.34 5.40 -7.12
CA TYR A 84 2.66 4.48 -8.21
C TYR A 84 2.64 5.17 -9.58
N GLU A 85 2.52 6.51 -9.60
CA GLU A 85 2.56 7.33 -10.80
C GLU A 85 3.57 8.47 -10.68
N GLY A 86 4.43 8.64 -11.69
CA GLY A 86 5.43 9.71 -11.71
C GLY A 86 6.60 9.50 -10.75
N VAL A 87 7.50 10.44 -10.71
CA VAL A 87 8.68 10.45 -9.85
C VAL A 87 8.63 11.61 -8.88
N PHE A 88 9.26 11.45 -7.74
CA PHE A 88 9.52 12.57 -6.84
C PHE A 88 10.70 13.39 -7.39
N ASP A 89 10.43 14.65 -7.71
CA ASP A 89 11.44 15.60 -8.19
C ASP A 89 11.66 16.69 -7.14
N PRO A 90 12.77 16.65 -6.37
CA PRO A 90 13.04 17.63 -5.32
C PRO A 90 13.23 19.06 -5.84
N ASP A 91 13.64 19.22 -7.10
CA ASP A 91 13.85 20.53 -7.73
C ASP A 91 12.55 21.17 -8.25
N ASN A 92 11.49 20.37 -8.37
CA ASN A 92 10.19 20.80 -8.90
C ASN A 92 9.02 20.31 -8.03
N MET A 93 9.21 20.31 -6.72
CA MET A 93 8.21 19.86 -5.76
C MET A 93 7.01 20.79 -5.73
N ALA A 94 5.80 20.22 -5.63
CA ALA A 94 4.59 21.01 -5.37
C ALA A 94 4.74 21.79 -4.05
N PRO A 95 4.47 23.10 -4.01
CA PRO A 95 4.62 23.88 -2.77
C PRO A 95 3.84 23.29 -1.59
N ALA A 96 2.65 22.75 -1.83
CA ALA A 96 1.84 22.10 -0.80
C ALA A 96 2.53 20.85 -0.23
N LEU A 97 3.15 20.03 -1.07
CA LEU A 97 3.92 18.86 -0.63
C LEU A 97 5.19 19.30 0.11
N GLN A 98 5.87 20.35 -0.34
CA GLN A 98 7.04 20.89 0.34
C GLN A 98 6.71 21.34 1.75
N ASP A 99 5.60 22.07 1.93
CA ASP A 99 5.14 22.50 3.24
C ASP A 99 4.70 21.32 4.11
N TYR A 100 4.04 20.31 3.53
CA TYR A 100 3.69 19.07 4.21
C TYR A 100 4.92 18.34 4.74
N LEU A 101 5.95 18.13 3.93
CA LEU A 101 7.18 17.45 4.33
C LEU A 101 8.01 18.26 5.34
N ASN A 102 8.07 19.59 5.17
CA ASN A 102 8.73 20.46 6.12
C ASN A 102 8.03 20.42 7.49
N GLY A 103 6.69 20.47 7.50
CA GLY A 103 5.89 20.37 8.73
C GLY A 103 6.17 19.07 9.47
N ILE A 104 6.21 17.93 8.76
CA ILE A 104 6.60 16.63 9.31
C ILE A 104 7.99 16.69 9.96
N ASN A 105 8.96 17.21 9.25
CA ASN A 105 10.31 17.26 9.77
C ASN A 105 10.41 18.18 11.00
N GLU A 106 9.80 19.36 10.96
CA GLU A 106 9.86 20.32 12.07
C GLU A 106 9.25 19.77 13.34
N GLU A 107 8.08 19.13 13.26
CA GLU A 107 7.42 18.60 14.44
C GLU A 107 8.19 17.40 15.03
N ARG A 108 8.58 16.42 14.18
CA ARG A 108 9.34 15.27 14.67
C ARG A 108 10.65 15.70 15.33
N MET A 109 11.30 16.72 14.77
CA MET A 109 12.51 17.32 15.38
C MET A 109 12.22 18.03 16.70
N GLN A 110 11.03 18.61 16.87
CA GLN A 110 10.65 19.26 18.13
C GLN A 110 10.25 18.26 19.22
N ARG A 111 9.50 17.21 18.84
CA ARG A 111 9.05 16.18 19.79
C ARG A 111 10.15 15.20 20.18
N GLY A 112 11.12 14.98 19.28
CA GLY A 112 12.14 13.96 19.46
C GLY A 112 11.54 12.54 19.43
N PHE A 113 12.24 11.59 20.06
CA PHE A 113 11.75 10.22 20.17
C PHE A 113 10.58 10.15 21.17
N VAL A 114 9.41 9.77 20.67
CA VAL A 114 8.21 9.49 21.45
C VAL A 114 7.97 7.97 21.46
N ASN A 115 7.14 7.48 22.37
CA ASN A 115 6.74 6.09 22.30
C ASN A 115 5.74 5.91 21.15
N ALA A 116 5.97 4.90 20.30
CA ALA A 116 5.05 4.55 19.24
C ALA A 116 3.72 4.02 19.82
N ASP A 117 2.60 4.40 19.23
CA ASP A 117 1.32 3.79 19.57
C ASP A 117 1.25 2.31 19.10
N ALA A 118 0.23 1.57 19.56
CA ALA A 118 0.10 0.16 19.23
C ALA A 118 -0.10 -0.11 17.74
N GLU A 119 -0.66 0.82 17.00
CA GLU A 119 -0.88 0.75 15.56
C GLU A 119 0.45 0.92 14.83
N THR A 120 1.21 1.94 15.19
CA THR A 120 2.55 2.20 14.66
C THR A 120 3.50 1.03 14.92
N VAL A 121 3.50 0.46 16.13
CA VAL A 121 4.32 -0.74 16.45
C VAL A 121 3.96 -1.91 15.55
N ARG A 122 2.68 -2.21 15.38
CA ARG A 122 2.22 -3.30 14.51
C ARG A 122 2.57 -3.06 13.05
N ASP A 123 2.47 -1.82 12.56
CA ASP A 123 2.83 -1.48 11.19
C ASP A 123 4.33 -1.71 10.94
N TRP A 124 5.20 -1.33 11.90
CA TRP A 124 6.63 -1.60 11.81
C TRP A 124 6.97 -3.09 11.89
N GLU A 125 6.34 -3.84 12.80
CA GLU A 125 6.52 -5.29 12.91
C GLU A 125 6.06 -5.98 11.62
N SER A 126 4.88 -5.63 11.12
CA SER A 126 4.35 -6.19 9.88
C SER A 126 5.22 -5.85 8.66
N LEU A 127 5.71 -4.61 8.58
CA LEU A 127 6.58 -4.20 7.49
C LEU A 127 7.95 -4.89 7.53
N ARG A 128 8.53 -5.07 8.73
CA ARG A 128 9.80 -5.77 8.92
C ARG A 128 9.70 -7.26 8.65
N GLU A 129 8.61 -7.89 9.07
CA GLU A 129 8.42 -9.33 8.99
C GLU A 129 7.81 -9.78 7.66
N TYR A 130 6.80 -9.05 7.17
CA TYR A 130 6.01 -9.45 6.01
C TYR A 130 6.10 -8.48 4.81
N GLY A 131 6.80 -7.36 4.96
CA GLY A 131 7.00 -6.37 3.90
C GLY A 131 5.77 -5.54 3.56
N ARG A 132 4.76 -5.47 4.44
CA ARG A 132 3.52 -4.72 4.22
C ARG A 132 2.99 -4.12 5.52
N LEU A 133 2.15 -3.10 5.39
CA LEU A 133 1.42 -2.54 6.52
C LEU A 133 0.22 -3.42 6.87
N VAL A 134 -0.34 -3.22 8.07
CA VAL A 134 -1.56 -3.89 8.49
C VAL A 134 -2.75 -3.31 7.72
N SER A 135 -3.46 -4.18 6.97
CA SER A 135 -4.67 -3.79 6.24
C SER A 135 -5.78 -3.32 7.20
N ARG A 136 -6.40 -2.18 6.88
CA ARG A 136 -7.47 -1.57 7.69
C ARG A 136 -8.85 -1.70 7.06
N PHE A 137 -8.90 -1.94 5.74
CA PHE A 137 -10.16 -1.92 4.96
C PHE A 137 -10.38 -3.18 4.12
N GLY A 138 -9.65 -4.27 4.40
CA GLY A 138 -9.89 -5.57 3.81
C GLY A 138 -9.45 -5.73 2.35
N GLY A 139 -8.31 -5.14 1.97
CA GLY A 139 -7.70 -5.33 0.65
C GLY A 139 -8.27 -4.39 -0.43
N LYS A 140 -8.65 -3.18 -0.06
CA LYS A 140 -9.04 -2.16 -1.02
C LYS A 140 -7.78 -1.57 -1.67
N GLU A 141 -7.58 -1.81 -2.96
CA GLU A 141 -6.58 -1.08 -3.73
C GLU A 141 -6.81 0.42 -3.63
N GLY A 142 -5.72 1.18 -3.52
CA GLY A 142 -5.76 2.63 -3.54
C GLY A 142 -6.35 3.13 -4.85
N THR A 143 -7.57 3.63 -4.81
CA THR A 143 -8.26 4.21 -5.97
C THR A 143 -8.54 5.67 -5.72
N PHE A 144 -8.51 6.46 -6.79
CA PHE A 144 -8.85 7.88 -6.74
C PHE A 144 -9.81 8.25 -7.88
N LEU A 145 -10.56 9.33 -7.69
CA LEU A 145 -11.69 9.69 -8.54
C LEU A 145 -11.30 10.67 -9.65
N CYS A 146 -10.41 11.62 -9.38
CA CYS A 146 -10.07 12.69 -10.31
C CYS A 146 -8.87 12.29 -11.18
N THR A 147 -9.06 12.31 -12.48
CA THR A 147 -7.99 12.01 -13.47
C THR A 147 -7.27 13.25 -13.97
N THR A 148 -7.75 14.45 -13.59
CA THR A 148 -7.14 15.71 -14.00
C THR A 148 -5.79 15.93 -13.33
N LYS A 149 -4.79 16.37 -14.09
CA LYS A 149 -3.45 16.76 -13.62
C LYS A 149 -3.22 18.23 -13.98
N TRP A 150 -4.07 19.13 -13.45
CA TRP A 150 -4.00 20.53 -13.77
C TRP A 150 -3.01 21.29 -12.89
N ASN A 151 -2.59 22.44 -13.36
CA ASN A 151 -1.56 23.26 -12.75
C ASN A 151 -2.05 24.72 -12.56
N GLN A 152 -1.29 25.52 -11.82
CA GLN A 152 -1.59 26.92 -11.54
C GLN A 152 -0.81 27.90 -12.43
N ASN A 153 0.20 27.39 -13.16
CA ASN A 153 1.06 28.14 -14.06
C ASN A 153 0.60 28.03 -15.53
N TYR A 154 1.38 28.59 -16.48
CA TYR A 154 1.12 28.50 -17.91
C TYR A 154 1.16 27.03 -18.40
N PRO A 155 0.17 26.56 -19.19
CA PRO A 155 -0.89 27.36 -19.88
C PRO A 155 -2.23 27.46 -19.09
N TYR A 156 -2.33 26.91 -17.88
CA TYR A 156 -3.58 26.87 -17.11
C TYR A 156 -4.03 28.26 -16.62
N ASN A 157 -3.09 29.18 -16.43
CA ASN A 157 -3.34 30.58 -16.03
C ASN A 157 -3.60 31.54 -17.19
N TYR A 158 -3.77 31.02 -18.41
CA TYR A 158 -3.86 31.83 -19.64
C TYR A 158 -4.91 32.95 -19.59
N CYS A 159 -6.03 32.74 -18.94
CA CYS A 159 -7.10 33.72 -18.78
C CYS A 159 -6.94 34.63 -17.55
N CYS A 160 -5.96 34.40 -16.69
CA CYS A 160 -5.69 35.21 -15.52
C CYS A 160 -5.10 36.58 -15.92
N PRO A 161 -5.12 37.60 -15.03
CA PRO A 161 -4.55 38.89 -15.32
C PRO A 161 -3.13 38.84 -15.86
N ALA A 162 -2.86 39.66 -16.88
CA ALA A 162 -1.52 39.72 -17.50
C ALA A 162 -0.51 40.36 -16.55
N ASP A 163 0.67 39.73 -16.44
CA ASP A 163 1.81 40.25 -15.69
C ASP A 163 3.11 39.63 -16.25
N SER A 164 4.05 40.47 -16.69
CA SER A 164 5.31 40.01 -17.26
C SER A 164 6.23 39.25 -16.32
N ASP A 165 6.03 39.42 -15.00
CA ASP A 165 6.83 38.77 -13.97
C ASP A 165 6.24 37.40 -13.58
N GLY A 166 5.05 37.07 -14.11
CA GLY A 166 4.37 35.80 -13.86
C GLY A 166 4.62 34.73 -14.94
N PRO A 167 4.25 33.45 -14.65
CA PRO A 167 4.49 32.36 -15.57
C PRO A 167 3.68 32.50 -16.86
N GLY A 168 4.40 32.53 -18.02
CA GLY A 168 3.80 32.70 -19.33
C GLY A 168 3.22 34.09 -19.59
N GLY A 169 3.60 35.11 -18.79
CA GLY A 169 3.11 36.49 -18.91
C GLY A 169 1.79 36.74 -18.19
N HIS A 170 1.39 35.89 -17.27
CA HIS A 170 0.18 35.99 -16.45
C HIS A 170 0.49 35.68 -14.98
N VAL A 171 -0.33 36.18 -14.06
CA VAL A 171 -0.27 35.81 -12.65
C VAL A 171 -0.63 34.34 -12.46
N TYR A 172 -0.18 33.70 -11.36
CA TYR A 172 -0.63 32.34 -11.01
C TYR A 172 -2.16 32.29 -10.85
N ALA A 173 -2.75 31.19 -11.29
CA ALA A 173 -4.19 30.95 -11.15
C ALA A 173 -4.66 30.83 -9.68
N GLY A 174 -3.80 30.25 -8.85
CA GLY A 174 -4.05 30.04 -7.41
C GLY A 174 -4.64 28.67 -7.08
N CYS A 175 -4.16 28.09 -5.97
CA CYS A 175 -4.48 26.70 -5.58
C CYS A 175 -5.98 26.45 -5.35
N VAL A 176 -6.70 27.40 -4.74
CA VAL A 176 -8.15 27.29 -4.48
C VAL A 176 -8.94 27.21 -5.79
N ALA A 177 -8.57 28.04 -6.78
CA ALA A 177 -9.21 28.03 -8.11
C ALA A 177 -8.92 26.73 -8.87
N THR A 178 -7.68 26.25 -8.83
CA THR A 178 -7.27 25.03 -9.51
C THR A 178 -7.96 23.79 -8.91
N ALA A 179 -7.98 23.66 -7.58
CA ALA A 179 -8.66 22.56 -6.89
C ALA A 179 -10.19 22.58 -7.19
N ALA A 180 -10.83 23.74 -7.08
CA ALA A 180 -12.25 23.90 -7.42
C ALA A 180 -12.56 23.51 -8.87
N ALA A 181 -11.73 23.96 -9.82
CA ALA A 181 -11.90 23.68 -11.25
C ALA A 181 -11.73 22.18 -11.57
N GLN A 182 -10.78 21.48 -10.93
CA GLN A 182 -10.61 20.04 -11.09
C GLN A 182 -11.86 19.26 -10.61
N LEU A 183 -12.46 19.65 -9.48
CA LEU A 183 -13.71 19.04 -9.02
C LEU A 183 -14.90 19.40 -9.92
N MET A 184 -14.97 20.62 -10.46
CA MET A 184 -15.98 20.97 -11.47
C MET A 184 -15.81 20.12 -12.74
N LYS A 185 -14.58 19.83 -13.15
CA LYS A 185 -14.29 18.94 -14.28
C LYS A 185 -14.66 17.49 -13.98
N TYR A 186 -14.43 17.00 -12.77
CA TYR A 186 -14.87 15.66 -12.34
C TYR A 186 -16.40 15.49 -12.53
N TRP A 187 -17.19 16.49 -12.08
CA TRP A 187 -18.63 16.48 -12.21
C TRP A 187 -19.12 16.86 -13.63
N ASN A 188 -18.27 17.46 -14.47
CA ASN A 188 -18.66 18.13 -15.72
C ASN A 188 -19.85 19.09 -15.48
N HIS A 189 -19.81 19.86 -14.41
CA HIS A 189 -20.92 20.68 -13.91
C HIS A 189 -20.45 22.06 -13.45
N PRO A 190 -21.27 23.13 -13.70
CA PRO A 190 -22.48 23.16 -14.50
C PRO A 190 -22.19 23.30 -16.00
N LEU A 191 -23.20 23.09 -16.85
CA LEU A 191 -23.07 23.43 -18.28
C LEU A 191 -22.93 24.95 -18.48
N GLN A 192 -23.64 25.74 -17.68
CA GLN A 192 -23.63 27.20 -17.69
C GLN A 192 -23.71 27.72 -16.25
N GLY A 193 -22.90 28.72 -15.91
CA GLY A 193 -23.02 29.37 -14.61
C GLY A 193 -24.22 30.29 -14.48
N ARG A 194 -24.34 31.02 -13.37
CA ARG A 194 -25.39 32.02 -13.15
C ARG A 194 -24.86 33.26 -12.47
N GLY A 195 -25.48 34.42 -12.84
CA GLY A 195 -25.15 35.73 -12.28
C GLY A 195 -23.75 36.20 -12.66
N SER A 196 -23.33 37.29 -12.04
CA SER A 196 -22.02 37.91 -12.28
C SER A 196 -21.38 38.35 -10.98
N HIS A 197 -20.05 38.50 -11.00
CA HIS A 197 -19.29 38.97 -9.87
C HIS A 197 -18.24 40.00 -10.28
N THR A 198 -18.07 41.04 -9.45
CA THR A 198 -17.06 42.08 -9.64
C THR A 198 -16.32 42.32 -8.34
N TYR A 199 -15.00 42.30 -8.37
CA TYR A 199 -14.17 42.63 -7.22
C TYR A 199 -12.85 43.25 -7.65
N THR A 200 -12.10 43.76 -6.70
CA THR A 200 -10.73 44.23 -6.89
C THR A 200 -9.81 43.48 -5.95
N PRO A 201 -8.74 42.82 -6.44
CA PRO A 201 -7.77 42.13 -5.57
C PRO A 201 -7.25 43.07 -4.49
N GLN A 202 -7.31 42.65 -3.23
CA GLN A 202 -7.08 43.51 -2.06
C GLN A 202 -5.65 44.05 -2.02
N ASP A 203 -4.64 43.17 -2.20
CA ASP A 203 -3.23 43.53 -2.09
C ASP A 203 -2.63 44.03 -3.42
N ASN A 204 -3.30 43.75 -4.53
CA ASN A 204 -2.84 44.06 -5.88
C ASN A 204 -3.96 44.68 -6.73
N PRO A 205 -4.44 45.88 -6.33
CA PRO A 205 -5.57 46.54 -6.99
C PRO A 205 -5.31 46.90 -8.46
N GLN A 206 -4.04 46.87 -8.91
CA GLN A 206 -3.68 47.12 -10.31
C GLN A 206 -4.26 46.06 -11.28
N TYR A 207 -4.67 44.89 -10.80
CA TYR A 207 -5.33 43.88 -11.63
C TYR A 207 -6.86 44.05 -11.70
N GLY A 208 -7.46 44.97 -10.94
CA GLY A 208 -8.91 45.18 -10.91
C GLY A 208 -9.36 46.56 -11.39
N PRO A 209 -10.68 46.79 -11.44
CA PRO A 209 -11.74 45.84 -11.08
C PRO A 209 -11.87 44.69 -12.11
N ILE A 210 -12.05 43.49 -11.60
CA ILE A 210 -12.26 42.27 -12.40
C ILE A 210 -13.76 41.95 -12.38
N THR A 211 -14.33 41.68 -13.54
CA THR A 211 -15.74 41.34 -13.68
C THR A 211 -15.90 40.08 -14.52
N VAL A 212 -16.68 39.14 -14.06
CA VAL A 212 -17.06 37.91 -14.80
C VAL A 212 -18.59 37.79 -14.76
N ASP A 213 -19.18 37.52 -15.92
CA ASP A 213 -20.58 37.09 -16.04
C ASP A 213 -20.61 35.56 -16.24
N PHE A 214 -20.80 34.83 -15.13
CA PHE A 214 -20.90 33.37 -15.14
C PHE A 214 -22.14 32.93 -15.92
N GLY A 215 -23.22 33.71 -15.90
CA GLY A 215 -24.44 33.42 -16.59
C GLY A 215 -24.37 33.53 -18.12
N ALA A 216 -23.39 34.24 -18.63
CA ALA A 216 -23.12 34.34 -20.06
C ALA A 216 -22.16 33.26 -20.57
N THR A 217 -21.60 32.42 -19.69
CA THR A 217 -20.54 31.45 -20.04
C THR A 217 -21.06 30.03 -20.03
N THR A 218 -20.87 29.34 -21.16
CA THR A 218 -21.06 27.90 -21.28
C THR A 218 -19.70 27.20 -21.14
N TYR A 219 -19.59 26.22 -20.24
CA TYR A 219 -18.36 25.45 -20.03
C TYR A 219 -18.32 24.25 -20.97
N GLU A 220 -17.29 24.19 -21.80
CA GLU A 220 -17.12 23.15 -22.84
C GLU A 220 -16.32 21.97 -22.30
N TRP A 221 -16.96 21.13 -21.51
CA TRP A 221 -16.32 20.03 -20.76
C TRP A 221 -15.55 19.04 -21.64
N ASP A 222 -15.97 18.81 -22.87
CA ASP A 222 -15.31 18.00 -23.89
C ASP A 222 -13.98 18.61 -24.39
N LYS A 223 -13.79 19.93 -24.21
CA LYS A 223 -12.54 20.62 -24.50
C LYS A 223 -11.59 20.75 -23.31
N MET A 224 -11.85 20.07 -22.23
CA MET A 224 -11.06 20.11 -21.00
C MET A 224 -10.39 18.75 -20.74
N PRO A 225 -9.30 18.40 -21.46
CA PRO A 225 -8.58 17.15 -21.22
C PRO A 225 -7.91 17.14 -19.83
N ASN A 226 -7.48 15.94 -19.40
CA ASN A 226 -6.84 15.73 -18.09
C ASN A 226 -5.53 16.52 -17.92
N THR A 227 -4.82 16.78 -19.03
CA THR A 227 -3.57 17.57 -19.06
C THR A 227 -3.49 18.43 -20.29
N ILE A 228 -2.87 19.61 -20.16
CA ILE A 228 -2.47 20.45 -21.28
C ILE A 228 -1.02 20.95 -21.11
N GLY A 229 -0.38 21.24 -22.23
CA GLY A 229 0.95 21.85 -22.25
C GLY A 229 0.95 23.08 -23.18
N SER A 230 2.09 23.76 -23.29
CA SER A 230 2.26 24.96 -24.11
C SER A 230 2.00 24.73 -25.63
N SER A 231 2.06 23.48 -26.08
CA SER A 231 1.75 23.08 -27.47
C SER A 231 0.31 22.59 -27.67
N SER A 232 -0.52 22.58 -26.64
CA SER A 232 -1.92 22.18 -26.75
C SER A 232 -2.72 23.18 -27.60
N SER A 233 -3.85 22.71 -28.14
CA SER A 233 -4.73 23.58 -28.93
C SER A 233 -5.25 24.74 -28.08
N MET A 234 -5.35 25.94 -28.66
CA MET A 234 -5.87 27.13 -27.98
C MET A 234 -7.26 26.91 -27.41
N ALA A 235 -8.11 26.11 -28.12
CA ALA A 235 -9.45 25.80 -27.64
C ALA A 235 -9.44 25.03 -26.29
N TYR A 236 -8.45 24.19 -26.05
CA TYR A 236 -8.28 23.49 -24.75
C TYR A 236 -7.72 24.43 -23.69
N ILE A 237 -6.72 25.25 -24.07
CA ILE A 237 -6.10 26.22 -23.16
C ILE A 237 -7.15 27.25 -22.69
N GLU A 238 -7.94 27.79 -23.61
CA GLU A 238 -9.01 28.77 -23.33
C GLU A 238 -10.13 28.14 -22.49
N ALA A 239 -10.56 26.92 -22.81
CA ALA A 239 -11.61 26.25 -22.04
C ALA A 239 -11.21 26.03 -20.56
N ILE A 240 -10.04 25.43 -20.32
CA ILE A 240 -9.54 25.18 -18.96
C ILE A 240 -9.18 26.51 -18.27
N GLY A 241 -8.46 27.40 -18.96
CA GLY A 241 -8.07 28.69 -18.43
C GLY A 241 -9.27 29.55 -18.02
N THR A 242 -10.36 29.54 -18.81
CA THR A 242 -11.61 30.22 -18.46
C THR A 242 -12.23 29.64 -17.20
N LEU A 243 -12.33 28.32 -17.09
CA LEU A 243 -12.89 27.67 -15.89
C LEU A 243 -12.10 28.02 -14.62
N ILE A 244 -10.77 27.85 -14.66
CA ILE A 244 -9.89 28.15 -13.52
C ILE A 244 -9.97 29.64 -13.15
N TYR A 245 -9.94 30.55 -14.15
CA TYR A 245 -10.07 31.97 -13.93
C TYR A 245 -11.43 32.35 -13.29
N HIS A 246 -12.52 31.73 -13.76
CA HIS A 246 -13.85 31.95 -13.18
C HIS A 246 -13.92 31.46 -11.74
N CYS A 247 -13.35 30.32 -11.40
CA CYS A 247 -13.21 29.87 -10.01
C CYS A 247 -12.43 30.88 -9.18
N GLY A 248 -11.33 31.41 -9.72
CA GLY A 248 -10.52 32.45 -9.07
C GLY A 248 -11.31 33.74 -8.81
N VAL A 249 -12.05 34.22 -9.81
CA VAL A 249 -12.90 35.41 -9.67
C VAL A 249 -14.00 35.18 -8.62
N ALA A 250 -14.64 34.00 -8.64
CA ALA A 250 -15.70 33.68 -7.69
C ALA A 250 -15.22 33.76 -6.23
N VAL A 251 -13.98 33.35 -5.94
CA VAL A 251 -13.40 33.35 -4.58
C VAL A 251 -12.68 34.66 -4.21
N ASP A 252 -12.77 35.72 -5.01
CA ASP A 252 -12.02 36.97 -4.86
C ASP A 252 -10.50 36.71 -4.79
N MET A 253 -9.94 36.02 -5.76
CA MET A 253 -8.53 35.62 -5.80
C MET A 253 -7.62 36.85 -5.67
N ASN A 254 -6.72 36.83 -4.72
CA ASN A 254 -5.69 37.85 -4.56
C ASN A 254 -4.51 37.50 -5.49
N TYR A 255 -4.67 37.91 -6.75
CA TYR A 255 -3.74 37.60 -7.82
C TYR A 255 -2.34 38.21 -7.63
N ARG A 256 -1.30 37.43 -7.90
CA ARG A 256 0.12 37.83 -7.85
C ARG A 256 0.95 37.03 -8.88
N PRO A 257 2.06 37.60 -9.38
CA PRO A 257 2.93 36.91 -10.32
C PRO A 257 3.73 35.78 -9.68
N SER A 258 3.94 35.80 -8.35
CA SER A 258 4.71 34.78 -7.63
C SER A 258 3.84 33.74 -6.92
N SER A 259 2.63 34.13 -6.46
CA SER A 259 1.75 33.21 -5.72
C SER A 259 0.37 33.87 -5.50
N SER A 260 -0.69 33.32 -6.08
CA SER A 260 -2.06 33.80 -5.91
C SER A 260 -2.81 33.00 -4.85
N GLY A 261 -3.61 33.64 -4.01
CA GLY A 261 -4.28 32.98 -2.90
C GLY A 261 -5.70 33.48 -2.65
N ALA A 262 -6.55 32.64 -2.10
CA ALA A 262 -7.90 32.94 -1.67
C ALA A 262 -8.29 32.10 -0.44
N THR A 263 -9.33 32.54 0.27
CA THR A 263 -9.85 31.77 1.41
C THR A 263 -10.70 30.61 0.93
N THR A 264 -10.29 29.39 1.24
CA THR A 264 -10.94 28.14 0.79
C THR A 264 -12.42 28.06 1.20
N THR A 265 -12.77 28.56 2.40
CA THR A 265 -14.16 28.53 2.92
C THR A 265 -15.15 29.35 2.07
N LYS A 266 -14.67 30.28 1.23
CA LYS A 266 -15.54 30.98 0.27
C LYS A 266 -16.24 30.02 -0.68
N LEU A 267 -15.63 28.86 -0.99
CA LEU A 267 -16.24 27.86 -1.84
C LEU A 267 -17.63 27.43 -1.35
N CYS A 268 -17.84 27.33 -0.03
CA CYS A 268 -19.16 27.00 0.53
C CYS A 268 -20.26 28.00 0.17
N THR A 269 -19.91 29.21 -0.22
CA THR A 269 -20.87 30.24 -0.61
C THR A 269 -20.95 30.42 -2.12
N VAL A 270 -19.78 30.49 -2.78
CA VAL A 270 -19.73 30.88 -4.20
C VAL A 270 -20.12 29.75 -5.14
N MET A 271 -19.80 28.49 -4.76
CA MET A 271 -20.18 27.33 -5.58
C MET A 271 -21.70 27.16 -5.67
N PRO A 272 -22.46 27.24 -4.54
CA PRO A 272 -23.91 27.30 -4.60
C PRO A 272 -24.42 28.53 -5.35
N GLN A 273 -23.81 29.69 -5.16
CA GLN A 273 -24.31 30.95 -5.70
C GLN A 273 -24.15 31.02 -7.23
N TYR A 274 -23.05 30.58 -7.79
CA TYR A 274 -22.72 30.82 -9.19
C TYR A 274 -22.71 29.53 -10.05
N PHE A 275 -22.55 28.33 -9.44
CA PHE A 275 -22.27 27.10 -10.17
C PHE A 275 -23.22 25.95 -9.85
N TYR A 276 -24.34 26.20 -9.18
CA TYR A 276 -25.39 25.20 -8.87
C TYR A 276 -24.93 24.01 -8.05
N TYR A 277 -23.94 24.21 -7.17
CA TYR A 277 -23.60 23.23 -6.14
C TYR A 277 -24.58 23.32 -4.97
N THR A 278 -24.61 22.27 -4.14
CA THR A 278 -25.51 22.27 -2.98
C THR A 278 -25.12 23.35 -1.96
N ASN A 279 -26.12 23.95 -1.33
CA ASN A 279 -25.89 24.88 -0.22
C ASN A 279 -25.60 24.18 1.12
N GLN A 280 -25.49 22.85 1.10
CA GLN A 280 -25.07 22.03 2.24
C GLN A 280 -23.55 21.81 2.27
N MET A 281 -22.81 22.50 1.43
CA MET A 281 -21.35 22.53 1.52
C MET A 281 -20.92 23.14 2.84
N VAL A 282 -20.00 22.48 3.54
CA VAL A 282 -19.51 22.88 4.86
C VAL A 282 -18.00 22.69 4.98
N ASN A 283 -17.34 23.61 5.69
CA ASN A 283 -15.94 23.47 6.04
C ASN A 283 -15.81 22.70 7.35
N ILE A 284 -15.28 21.49 7.30
CA ILE A 284 -14.99 20.66 8.46
C ILE A 284 -13.51 20.84 8.80
N LYS A 285 -13.21 21.28 10.01
CA LYS A 285 -11.85 21.49 10.47
C LYS A 285 -11.33 20.25 11.19
N ARG A 286 -10.06 19.90 10.95
CA ARG A 286 -9.41 18.75 11.60
C ARG A 286 -9.33 18.91 13.13
N GLU A 287 -9.09 20.12 13.61
CA GLU A 287 -8.97 20.45 15.04
C GLU A 287 -10.25 20.21 15.88
N ASP A 288 -11.42 20.20 15.22
CA ASP A 288 -12.71 20.01 15.90
C ASP A 288 -13.04 18.51 16.15
N TYR A 289 -12.23 17.58 15.65
CA TYR A 289 -12.53 16.14 15.66
C TYR A 289 -11.29 15.31 16.01
N THR A 290 -11.50 14.09 16.54
CA THR A 290 -10.44 13.08 16.62
C THR A 290 -9.99 12.68 15.22
N LYS A 291 -8.77 12.11 15.08
CA LYS A 291 -8.27 11.56 13.80
C LYS A 291 -9.29 10.65 13.13
N GLU A 292 -9.75 9.67 13.88
CA GLU A 292 -10.73 8.68 13.40
C GLU A 292 -12.04 9.34 12.92
N ALA A 293 -12.59 10.28 13.69
CA ALA A 293 -13.83 10.96 13.31
C ALA A 293 -13.64 11.81 12.05
N TYR A 294 -12.50 12.49 11.91
CA TYR A 294 -12.18 13.27 10.73
C TYR A 294 -12.01 12.40 9.49
N LEU A 295 -11.21 11.33 9.59
CA LEU A 295 -11.03 10.36 8.51
C LEU A 295 -12.35 9.73 8.07
N ASN A 296 -13.27 9.45 9.00
CA ASN A 296 -14.59 8.93 8.67
C ASN A 296 -15.42 9.88 7.78
N PHE A 297 -15.27 11.21 7.92
CA PHE A 297 -15.89 12.13 6.98
C PHE A 297 -15.32 11.97 5.58
N LEU A 298 -13.99 11.85 5.46
CA LEU A 298 -13.29 11.71 4.19
C LEU A 298 -13.69 10.42 3.48
N TYR A 299 -13.59 9.30 4.18
CA TYR A 299 -13.95 7.98 3.61
C TYR A 299 -15.41 7.91 3.17
N LYS A 300 -16.36 8.46 3.99
CA LYS A 300 -17.77 8.50 3.61
C LYS A 300 -18.04 9.33 2.36
N ALA A 301 -17.32 10.44 2.17
CA ALA A 301 -17.46 11.23 0.95
C ALA A 301 -16.90 10.46 -0.26
N ILE A 302 -15.68 9.92 -0.15
CA ILE A 302 -15.05 9.14 -1.23
C ILE A 302 -15.85 7.87 -1.56
N ASP A 303 -16.43 7.20 -0.57
CA ASP A 303 -17.31 6.04 -0.80
C ASP A 303 -18.58 6.40 -1.59
N LYS A 304 -19.03 7.66 -1.53
CA LYS A 304 -20.13 8.18 -2.35
C LYS A 304 -19.67 8.71 -3.72
N ASN A 305 -18.38 8.57 -4.05
CA ASN A 305 -17.73 9.18 -5.22
C ASN A 305 -17.76 10.72 -5.18
N TRP A 306 -17.64 11.32 -4.00
CA TRP A 306 -17.64 12.77 -3.80
C TRP A 306 -16.24 13.26 -3.42
N PRO A 307 -15.41 13.66 -4.39
CA PRO A 307 -14.10 14.25 -4.12
C PRO A 307 -14.27 15.62 -3.45
N MET A 308 -13.26 16.05 -2.71
CA MET A 308 -13.30 17.20 -1.85
C MET A 308 -12.14 18.16 -2.13
N VAL A 309 -12.33 19.46 -1.78
CA VAL A 309 -11.21 20.38 -1.64
C VAL A 309 -10.69 20.27 -0.22
N HIS A 310 -9.45 19.84 -0.06
CA HIS A 310 -8.73 19.82 1.20
C HIS A 310 -7.84 21.05 1.32
N ARG A 311 -7.61 21.52 2.56
CA ARG A 311 -6.71 22.60 2.88
C ARG A 311 -5.75 22.16 3.99
N GLY A 312 -4.46 22.47 3.82
CA GLY A 312 -3.42 22.30 4.83
C GLY A 312 -2.22 23.19 4.48
N GLY A 313 -1.45 23.65 5.48
CA GLY A 313 -0.23 24.43 5.30
C GLY A 313 -0.36 25.70 4.44
N GLY A 314 -1.56 26.30 4.41
CA GLY A 314 -1.81 27.49 3.57
C GLY A 314 -2.15 27.17 2.11
N HIS A 315 -2.20 25.91 1.71
CA HIS A 315 -2.53 25.45 0.36
C HIS A 315 -3.88 24.75 0.30
N ALA A 316 -4.52 24.80 -0.89
CA ALA A 316 -5.70 24.03 -1.23
C ALA A 316 -5.35 23.01 -2.33
N TYR A 317 -5.86 21.81 -2.21
CA TYR A 317 -5.65 20.71 -3.16
C TYR A 317 -6.85 19.76 -3.14
N VAL A 318 -6.89 18.80 -4.07
CA VAL A 318 -7.97 17.83 -4.15
C VAL A 318 -7.64 16.62 -3.28
N LEU A 319 -8.63 16.15 -2.53
CA LEU A 319 -8.65 14.85 -1.85
C LEU A 319 -9.74 14.01 -2.50
N ASP A 320 -9.38 12.89 -3.11
CA ASP A 320 -10.27 12.16 -4.00
C ASP A 320 -10.13 10.62 -3.95
N GLY A 321 -9.38 10.10 -2.99
CA GLY A 321 -9.20 8.66 -2.84
C GLY A 321 -8.67 8.26 -1.48
N TYR A 322 -8.66 6.97 -1.21
CA TYR A 322 -7.95 6.36 -0.08
C TYR A 322 -7.64 4.89 -0.38
N ASP A 323 -6.63 4.34 0.33
CA ASP A 323 -6.20 2.96 0.19
C ASP A 323 -6.59 2.08 1.39
N ASP A 324 -6.20 0.81 1.34
CA ASP A 324 -6.43 -0.18 2.39
C ASP A 324 -5.69 0.12 3.71
N ASN A 325 -4.61 0.86 3.66
CA ASN A 325 -3.80 1.25 4.82
C ASN A 325 -4.28 2.55 5.47
N GLY A 326 -5.29 3.21 4.88
CA GLY A 326 -5.86 4.47 5.38
C GLY A 326 -5.16 5.73 4.89
N PHE A 327 -4.22 5.60 3.94
CA PHE A 327 -3.66 6.77 3.26
C PHE A 327 -4.71 7.40 2.35
N VAL A 328 -4.73 8.72 2.30
CA VAL A 328 -5.64 9.48 1.44
C VAL A 328 -4.90 9.99 0.21
N HIS A 329 -5.58 9.94 -0.94
CA HIS A 329 -5.00 10.43 -2.20
C HIS A 329 -5.13 11.93 -2.30
N PHE A 330 -4.00 12.61 -2.56
CA PHE A 330 -3.89 14.03 -2.81
C PHE A 330 -3.48 14.30 -4.25
N ASN A 331 -4.27 15.13 -4.93
CA ASN A 331 -3.88 15.81 -6.16
C ASN A 331 -3.51 17.24 -5.81
N TRP A 332 -2.22 17.52 -5.79
CA TRP A 332 -1.67 18.80 -5.31
C TRP A 332 -2.00 20.01 -6.20
N GLY A 333 -2.58 19.78 -7.39
CA GLY A 333 -2.86 20.84 -8.35
C GLY A 333 -1.59 21.45 -8.96
N TRP A 334 -0.56 20.63 -9.16
CA TRP A 334 0.75 21.02 -9.67
C TRP A 334 1.18 20.17 -10.89
N GLY A 335 0.23 19.89 -11.79
CA GLY A 335 0.48 19.15 -13.02
C GLY A 335 0.60 17.65 -12.86
N GLY A 336 0.12 17.09 -11.76
CA GLY A 336 0.28 15.68 -11.40
C GLY A 336 1.62 15.37 -10.74
N ASN A 337 2.44 16.39 -10.46
CA ASN A 337 3.74 16.19 -9.85
C ASN A 337 3.60 15.79 -8.39
N SER A 338 4.11 14.60 -8.08
CA SER A 338 4.06 14.00 -6.76
C SER A 338 2.65 13.80 -6.19
N ASP A 339 1.61 13.72 -7.03
CA ASP A 339 0.28 13.26 -6.61
C ASP A 339 0.42 11.82 -6.08
N GLY A 340 -0.31 11.47 -5.02
CA GLY A 340 -0.16 10.15 -4.40
C GLY A 340 -0.96 10.00 -3.11
N PHE A 341 -0.68 8.92 -2.39
CA PHE A 341 -1.31 8.55 -1.14
C PHE A 341 -0.44 9.00 0.03
N PHE A 342 -1.03 9.71 1.01
CA PHE A 342 -0.31 10.28 2.14
C PHE A 342 -1.07 10.06 3.45
N ASP A 343 -0.33 9.94 4.56
CA ASP A 343 -0.91 9.97 5.90
C ASP A 343 -1.44 11.37 6.19
N ILE A 344 -2.72 11.48 6.46
CA ILE A 344 -3.36 12.78 6.71
C ILE A 344 -2.92 13.40 8.04
N ASP A 345 -2.49 12.57 8.98
CA ASP A 345 -2.04 13.02 10.29
C ASP A 345 -0.52 13.15 10.39
N GLY A 346 0.19 13.04 9.28
CA GLY A 346 1.64 13.14 9.28
C GLY A 346 2.21 14.34 10.03
N HIS A 347 1.40 15.30 10.50
CA HIS A 347 1.84 16.35 11.38
C HIS A 347 0.93 17.41 11.81
N ASN A 348 1.43 18.32 12.61
CA ASN A 348 0.97 19.70 12.96
C ASN A 348 0.41 20.55 11.80
N TYR A 349 0.29 19.99 10.65
CA TYR A 349 -0.65 20.37 9.62
C TYR A 349 -2.09 20.42 10.15
N THR A 350 -2.30 19.96 11.38
CA THR A 350 -3.57 20.12 12.09
C THR A 350 -3.93 21.60 12.29
N ASP A 351 -2.94 22.48 12.42
CA ASP A 351 -3.19 23.92 12.41
C ASP A 351 -3.66 24.38 11.04
N GLY A 352 -4.99 24.49 10.93
CA GLY A 352 -5.67 24.96 9.74
C GLY A 352 -6.00 23.90 8.70
N GLN A 353 -5.81 22.60 8.98
CA GLN A 353 -6.37 21.55 8.16
C GLN A 353 -7.90 21.63 8.17
N SER A 354 -8.47 21.59 6.97
CA SER A 354 -9.91 21.49 6.81
C SER A 354 -10.27 20.94 5.44
N VAL A 355 -11.49 20.43 5.33
CA VAL A 355 -12.05 19.92 4.08
C VAL A 355 -13.36 20.60 3.76
N ILE A 356 -13.59 20.93 2.50
CA ILE A 356 -14.91 21.37 2.02
C ILE A 356 -15.72 20.09 1.71
N TYR A 357 -16.54 19.73 2.67
CA TYR A 357 -17.40 18.54 2.62
C TYR A 357 -18.67 18.84 1.81
N ASN A 358 -19.26 17.81 1.19
CA ASN A 358 -20.41 17.95 0.28
C ASN A 358 -20.12 18.84 -0.95
N TYR A 359 -18.92 18.72 -1.53
CA TYR A 359 -18.59 19.40 -2.77
C TYR A 359 -19.24 18.68 -3.96
N VAL A 360 -20.53 18.82 -4.12
CA VAL A 360 -21.36 18.06 -5.06
C VAL A 360 -22.43 18.94 -5.70
N PRO A 361 -22.79 18.74 -6.99
CA PRO A 361 -23.92 19.42 -7.63
C PRO A 361 -25.22 19.31 -6.84
N GLU A 362 -26.01 20.39 -6.81
CA GLU A 362 -27.25 20.43 -6.05
C GLU A 362 -28.23 19.32 -6.46
N GLU A 363 -28.31 19.00 -7.74
CA GLU A 363 -29.19 17.94 -8.26
C GLU A 363 -28.78 16.57 -7.74
N ILE A 364 -27.48 16.26 -7.71
CA ILE A 364 -26.95 15.01 -7.17
C ILE A 364 -27.22 14.91 -5.67
N TYR A 365 -26.90 15.98 -4.91
CA TYR A 365 -27.17 16.01 -3.47
C TYR A 365 -28.67 15.78 -3.15
N ASN A 366 -29.56 16.47 -3.90
CA ASN A 366 -30.99 16.38 -3.69
C ASN A 366 -31.57 15.00 -4.01
N ALA A 367 -30.95 14.27 -4.95
CA ALA A 367 -31.39 12.94 -5.36
C ALA A 367 -30.75 11.81 -4.52
N THR A 368 -29.66 12.10 -3.80
CA THR A 368 -28.94 11.10 -3.00
C THR A 368 -29.81 10.51 -1.89
N PRO A 369 -29.92 9.17 -1.78
CA PRO A 369 -30.68 8.52 -0.70
C PRO A 369 -30.16 8.89 0.68
N ASN A 370 -31.07 9.06 1.63
CA ASN A 370 -30.72 9.27 3.03
C ASN A 370 -30.24 7.95 3.67
N VAL A 371 -29.82 8.00 4.93
CA VAL A 371 -29.35 6.80 5.66
C VAL A 371 -30.46 5.75 5.83
N PRO A 372 -30.16 4.48 5.73
CA PRO A 372 -30.98 3.43 6.32
C PRO A 372 -31.13 3.64 7.84
N THR A 373 -32.21 3.23 8.43
CA THR A 373 -32.50 3.41 9.86
C THR A 373 -32.68 2.07 10.57
N ASN A 374 -32.70 2.10 11.92
CA ASN A 374 -32.92 0.94 12.77
C ASN A 374 -31.97 -0.23 12.48
N ILE A 375 -30.73 0.08 12.11
CA ILE A 375 -29.74 -0.98 11.86
C ILE A 375 -29.31 -1.61 13.18
N THR A 376 -29.37 -2.94 13.22
CA THR A 376 -28.91 -3.75 14.34
C THR A 376 -28.18 -4.97 13.83
N ALA A 377 -27.17 -5.42 14.57
CA ALA A 377 -26.45 -6.67 14.34
C ALA A 377 -26.52 -7.53 15.60
N THR A 378 -26.84 -8.82 15.45
CA THR A 378 -26.95 -9.77 16.55
C THR A 378 -26.24 -11.06 16.17
N ALA A 379 -25.28 -11.51 17.00
CA ALA A 379 -24.58 -12.77 16.80
C ALA A 379 -25.53 -13.95 17.01
N ALA A 380 -25.26 -15.03 16.30
CA ALA A 380 -25.97 -16.30 16.48
C ALA A 380 -25.71 -16.89 17.88
N GLU A 381 -26.65 -17.71 18.34
CA GLU A 381 -26.47 -18.45 19.57
C GLU A 381 -25.43 -19.59 19.38
N ASN A 382 -24.94 -20.13 20.52
CA ASN A 382 -24.00 -21.25 20.55
C ASN A 382 -22.66 -21.04 19.81
N TYR A 383 -22.24 -19.79 19.70
CA TYR A 383 -20.96 -19.40 19.07
C TYR A 383 -20.82 -19.81 17.60
N GLU A 384 -21.93 -19.93 16.89
CA GLU A 384 -21.90 -20.12 15.44
C GLU A 384 -21.32 -18.87 14.76
N LEU A 385 -20.51 -19.07 13.71
CA LEU A 385 -19.92 -17.99 12.92
C LEU A 385 -20.97 -17.35 11.99
N SER A 386 -22.00 -16.77 12.61
CA SER A 386 -23.11 -16.13 11.94
C SER A 386 -23.60 -14.89 12.69
N THR A 387 -24.11 -13.91 11.94
CA THR A 387 -24.70 -12.68 12.46
C THR A 387 -25.94 -12.31 11.68
N THR A 388 -27.03 -12.00 12.39
CA THR A 388 -28.25 -11.45 11.78
C THR A 388 -28.18 -9.92 11.79
N VAL A 389 -28.24 -9.29 10.61
CA VAL A 389 -28.29 -7.85 10.42
C VAL A 389 -29.67 -7.43 9.97
N SER A 390 -30.30 -6.47 10.66
CA SER A 390 -31.61 -5.92 10.32
C SER A 390 -31.54 -4.42 10.18
N TRP A 391 -32.27 -3.84 9.21
CA TRP A 391 -32.36 -2.40 8.97
C TRP A 391 -33.68 -2.04 8.30
N THR A 392 -33.99 -0.74 8.26
CA THR A 392 -35.09 -0.19 7.46
C THR A 392 -34.51 0.63 6.31
N ASN A 393 -34.89 0.31 5.07
CA ASN A 393 -34.42 1.01 3.88
C ASN A 393 -34.77 2.50 3.92
N PRO A 394 -33.95 3.40 3.34
CA PRO A 394 -34.32 4.80 3.25
C PRO A 394 -35.61 4.98 2.44
N ALA A 395 -36.48 5.87 2.90
CA ALA A 395 -37.70 6.22 2.19
C ALA A 395 -37.63 7.60 1.52
N ILE A 396 -36.58 8.34 1.84
CA ILE A 396 -36.40 9.73 1.43
C ILE A 396 -34.93 10.01 1.04
N THR A 397 -34.71 11.07 0.30
CA THR A 397 -33.38 11.62 -0.02
C THR A 397 -32.81 12.45 1.12
N LEU A 398 -31.56 12.94 0.98
CA LEU A 398 -30.91 13.87 1.92
C LEU A 398 -31.72 15.18 2.12
N THR A 399 -32.55 15.57 1.15
CA THR A 399 -33.42 16.75 1.20
C THR A 399 -34.87 16.42 1.52
N ASN A 400 -35.13 15.24 2.08
CA ASN A 400 -36.48 14.76 2.49
C ASN A 400 -37.48 14.59 1.34
N GLN A 401 -37.02 14.42 0.11
CA GLN A 401 -37.89 14.05 -1.00
C GLN A 401 -38.16 12.54 -0.96
N THR A 402 -39.38 12.12 -1.27
CA THR A 402 -39.73 10.69 -1.28
C THR A 402 -39.02 9.96 -2.40
N LEU A 403 -38.35 8.86 -2.09
CA LEU A 403 -37.76 7.98 -3.06
C LEU A 403 -38.84 7.22 -3.83
N SER A 404 -38.74 7.19 -5.15
CA SER A 404 -39.66 6.42 -6.02
C SER A 404 -39.26 4.94 -6.13
N GLY A 405 -38.02 4.61 -5.84
CA GLY A 405 -37.40 3.26 -5.88
C GLY A 405 -36.04 3.27 -5.29
N ILE A 406 -35.46 2.10 -5.12
CA ILE A 406 -34.08 1.84 -4.76
C ILE A 406 -33.57 0.81 -5.75
N ASP A 407 -32.43 1.07 -6.40
CA ASP A 407 -31.84 0.12 -7.34
C ASP A 407 -31.17 -1.02 -6.61
N ARG A 408 -30.46 -0.70 -5.51
CA ARG A 408 -29.70 -1.67 -4.73
C ARG A 408 -29.56 -1.26 -3.26
N ILE A 409 -29.58 -2.24 -2.37
CA ILE A 409 -29.03 -2.13 -1.01
C ILE A 409 -27.70 -2.88 -0.96
N VAL A 410 -26.73 -2.27 -0.30
CA VAL A 410 -25.41 -2.87 -0.05
C VAL A 410 -25.16 -2.95 1.45
N VAL A 411 -24.73 -4.13 1.92
CA VAL A 411 -24.28 -4.34 3.30
C VAL A 411 -22.79 -4.68 3.29
N LYS A 412 -22.03 -3.94 4.07
CA LYS A 412 -20.59 -4.20 4.28
C LYS A 412 -20.36 -4.61 5.73
N ARG A 413 -19.53 -5.63 5.95
CA ARG A 413 -18.96 -6.00 7.25
C ARG A 413 -17.51 -5.52 7.29
N ASN A 414 -17.14 -4.69 8.26
CA ASN A 414 -15.79 -4.10 8.35
C ASN A 414 -15.27 -3.62 6.97
N ASN A 415 -16.13 -2.90 6.22
CA ASN A 415 -15.93 -2.39 4.85
C ASN A 415 -15.92 -3.40 3.69
N ILE A 416 -15.95 -4.71 3.95
CA ILE A 416 -16.07 -5.74 2.91
C ILE A 416 -17.53 -5.94 2.56
N VAL A 417 -17.89 -5.93 1.26
CA VAL A 417 -19.27 -6.21 0.81
C VAL A 417 -19.61 -7.67 1.10
N VAL A 418 -20.63 -7.90 1.92
CA VAL A 418 -21.11 -9.25 2.29
C VAL A 418 -22.51 -9.54 1.77
N TYR A 419 -23.26 -8.51 1.36
CA TYR A 419 -24.59 -8.69 0.79
C TYR A 419 -24.96 -7.54 -0.14
N THR A 420 -25.66 -7.88 -1.21
CA THR A 420 -26.34 -6.94 -2.11
C THR A 420 -27.71 -7.44 -2.47
N ASN A 421 -28.68 -6.53 -2.63
CA ASN A 421 -30.02 -6.87 -3.08
C ASN A 421 -30.57 -5.76 -3.98
N ASP A 422 -30.92 -6.12 -5.22
CA ASP A 422 -31.47 -5.21 -6.23
C ASP A 422 -33.02 -5.18 -6.22
N ASN A 423 -33.65 -5.93 -5.32
CA ASN A 423 -35.11 -6.14 -5.28
C ASN A 423 -35.69 -5.58 -3.98
N VAL A 424 -35.61 -4.26 -3.82
CA VAL A 424 -35.88 -3.57 -2.56
C VAL A 424 -36.88 -2.43 -2.70
N THR A 425 -37.67 -2.22 -1.64
CA THR A 425 -38.68 -1.16 -1.58
C THR A 425 -38.22 -0.06 -0.59
N PRO A 426 -38.41 1.24 -0.92
CA PRO A 426 -38.17 2.32 0.04
C PRO A 426 -39.03 2.14 1.31
N GLY A 427 -38.37 2.30 2.49
CA GLY A 427 -39.02 2.19 3.79
C GLY A 427 -39.30 0.76 4.28
N GLU A 428 -38.96 -0.26 3.51
CA GLU A 428 -39.12 -1.66 3.90
C GLU A 428 -38.06 -2.04 4.97
N THR A 429 -38.48 -2.87 5.94
CA THR A 429 -37.54 -3.47 6.89
C THR A 429 -37.01 -4.78 6.33
N MET A 430 -35.71 -4.91 6.26
CA MET A 430 -34.98 -6.05 5.73
C MET A 430 -34.14 -6.74 6.80
N THR A 431 -33.82 -7.99 6.55
CA THR A 431 -32.94 -8.79 7.39
C THR A 431 -32.04 -9.63 6.48
N PHE A 432 -30.78 -9.72 6.87
CA PHE A 432 -29.74 -10.54 6.22
C PHE A 432 -29.02 -11.37 7.27
N GLU A 433 -28.78 -12.64 7.00
CA GLU A 433 -28.00 -13.54 7.83
C GLU A 433 -26.62 -13.71 7.20
N ASP A 434 -25.60 -13.18 7.85
CA ASP A 434 -24.21 -13.29 7.42
C ASP A 434 -23.58 -14.57 7.96
N ASN A 435 -23.56 -15.61 7.15
CA ASN A 435 -22.93 -16.90 7.42
C ASN A 435 -21.47 -16.96 6.92
N THR A 436 -20.91 -15.81 6.53
CA THR A 436 -19.53 -15.72 6.02
C THR A 436 -18.54 -15.18 7.05
N ILE A 437 -18.94 -15.12 8.31
CA ILE A 437 -18.06 -14.67 9.42
C ILE A 437 -16.78 -15.51 9.42
N PRO A 438 -15.59 -14.86 9.35
CA PRO A 438 -14.35 -15.61 9.20
C PRO A 438 -13.83 -16.22 10.49
N CYS A 439 -13.98 -15.56 11.65
CA CYS A 439 -13.44 -15.98 12.93
C CYS A 439 -14.21 -15.36 14.09
N PHE A 440 -13.87 -15.73 15.33
CA PHE A 440 -14.37 -15.05 16.51
C PHE A 440 -13.70 -13.68 16.62
N ASP A 441 -14.52 -12.64 16.53
CA ASP A 441 -14.08 -11.24 16.49
C ASP A 441 -15.28 -10.32 16.76
N THR A 442 -15.03 -9.03 16.82
CA THR A 442 -16.06 -7.99 16.87
C THR A 442 -16.25 -7.35 15.52
N TYR A 443 -17.47 -7.36 15.04
CA TYR A 443 -17.85 -6.88 13.72
C TYR A 443 -18.77 -5.67 13.79
N THR A 444 -18.66 -4.80 12.79
CA THR A 444 -19.58 -3.68 12.56
C THR A 444 -20.10 -3.77 11.14
N TYR A 445 -21.40 -3.58 10.97
CA TYR A 445 -22.03 -3.59 9.67
C TYR A 445 -22.39 -2.17 9.25
N ARG A 446 -22.23 -1.89 7.97
CA ARG A 446 -22.59 -0.64 7.34
C ARG A 446 -23.56 -0.90 6.20
N VAL A 447 -24.68 -0.15 6.15
CA VAL A 447 -25.71 -0.30 5.12
C VAL A 447 -25.91 1.02 4.39
N TYR A 448 -26.06 0.96 3.06
CA TYR A 448 -26.45 2.09 2.22
C TYR A 448 -27.30 1.64 1.03
N ALA A 449 -28.00 2.59 0.43
CA ALA A 449 -28.79 2.40 -0.78
C ALA A 449 -28.11 3.03 -2.00
N GLU A 450 -28.35 2.47 -3.18
CA GLU A 450 -27.99 3.04 -4.47
C GLU A 450 -29.26 3.37 -5.26
N VAL A 451 -29.32 4.55 -5.88
CA VAL A 451 -30.41 5.03 -6.72
C VAL A 451 -29.85 5.80 -7.90
N ASP A 452 -30.19 5.41 -9.12
CA ASP A 452 -29.72 6.06 -10.37
C ASP A 452 -28.18 6.23 -10.42
N GLY A 453 -27.44 5.23 -9.92
CA GLY A 453 -25.98 5.25 -9.83
C GLY A 453 -25.41 6.11 -8.70
N MET A 454 -26.25 6.76 -7.90
CA MET A 454 -25.84 7.53 -6.73
C MET A 454 -25.78 6.64 -5.50
N ILE A 455 -24.64 6.68 -4.80
CA ILE A 455 -24.43 5.99 -3.54
C ILE A 455 -24.99 6.86 -2.41
N GLY A 456 -25.95 6.32 -1.66
CA GLY A 456 -26.60 7.01 -0.54
C GLY A 456 -25.70 7.18 0.68
N GLU A 457 -26.16 7.95 1.65
CA GLU A 457 -25.54 8.06 2.96
C GLU A 457 -25.63 6.72 3.69
N SER A 458 -24.60 6.39 4.46
CA SER A 458 -24.48 5.12 5.15
C SER A 458 -24.62 5.25 6.66
N THR A 459 -25.08 4.20 7.31
CA THR A 459 -25.15 4.09 8.76
C THR A 459 -24.52 2.79 9.24
N TYR A 460 -24.06 2.77 10.49
CA TYR A 460 -23.41 1.63 11.13
C TYR A 460 -24.35 0.95 12.14
N SER A 461 -24.22 -0.35 12.28
CA SER A 461 -24.81 -1.12 13.37
C SER A 461 -24.12 -0.83 14.71
N ASN A 462 -24.68 -1.38 15.77
CA ASN A 462 -23.89 -1.66 16.98
C ASN A 462 -22.72 -2.59 16.64
N ASN A 463 -21.66 -2.55 17.44
CA ASN A 463 -20.64 -3.59 17.44
C ASN A 463 -21.27 -4.90 17.89
N VAL A 464 -20.94 -6.00 17.22
CA VAL A 464 -21.40 -7.35 17.53
C VAL A 464 -20.21 -8.28 17.70
N THR A 465 -20.02 -8.82 18.93
CA THR A 465 -18.99 -9.81 19.19
C THR A 465 -19.51 -11.19 18.90
N VAL A 466 -18.83 -11.91 18.01
CA VAL A 466 -19.09 -13.31 17.66
C VAL A 466 -18.08 -14.17 18.37
N GLY A 467 -18.54 -15.20 19.07
CA GLY A 467 -17.71 -16.13 19.82
C GLY A 467 -17.86 -16.00 21.34
N PRO A 468 -17.19 -16.89 22.10
CA PRO A 468 -17.25 -16.89 23.54
C PRO A 468 -16.52 -15.71 24.16
N THR A 469 -17.13 -15.14 25.21
CA THR A 469 -16.56 -14.01 25.97
C THR A 469 -16.57 -14.32 27.45
N CYS A 470 -15.79 -13.57 28.22
CA CYS A 470 -15.84 -13.58 29.66
C CYS A 470 -15.73 -12.17 30.24
N GLN A 471 -16.51 -11.93 31.30
CA GLN A 471 -16.60 -10.60 31.87
C GLN A 471 -15.38 -10.23 32.66
N TRP A 472 -14.71 -9.16 32.27
CA TRP A 472 -13.65 -8.50 33.04
C TRP A 472 -14.18 -7.25 33.71
N LYS A 473 -13.49 -6.80 34.75
CA LYS A 473 -13.91 -5.66 35.54
C LYS A 473 -12.83 -4.59 35.61
N PHE A 474 -13.13 -3.41 35.13
CA PHE A 474 -12.29 -2.23 35.16
C PHE A 474 -12.78 -1.31 36.28
N VAL A 475 -11.98 -1.13 37.31
CA VAL A 475 -12.25 -0.18 38.40
C VAL A 475 -11.34 1.02 38.19
N VAL A 476 -11.90 2.09 37.68
CA VAL A 476 -11.17 3.25 37.17
C VAL A 476 -11.64 4.54 37.85
N SER A 477 -10.74 5.52 38.01
CA SER A 477 -11.09 6.82 38.59
C SER A 477 -10.21 7.95 38.08
N SER A 478 -10.65 9.18 38.30
CA SER A 478 -9.90 10.41 38.03
C SER A 478 -10.08 11.39 39.19
N GLN A 479 -9.07 12.19 39.49
CA GLN A 479 -9.23 13.35 40.37
C GLN A 479 -9.78 14.57 39.64
N ASN A 480 -9.77 14.58 38.31
CA ASN A 480 -10.33 15.64 37.49
C ASN A 480 -11.85 15.47 37.36
N ILE A 481 -12.59 16.60 37.53
CA ILE A 481 -14.07 16.61 37.44
C ILE A 481 -14.60 16.28 36.04
N GLN A 482 -13.75 16.39 35.00
CA GLN A 482 -14.04 16.03 33.62
C GLN A 482 -13.49 14.62 33.24
N GLY A 483 -13.15 13.81 34.26
CA GLY A 483 -12.65 12.46 34.05
C GLY A 483 -11.25 12.43 33.42
N TRP A 484 -11.06 11.57 32.42
CA TRP A 484 -9.80 11.43 31.70
C TRP A 484 -9.67 12.35 30.47
N LYS A 485 -10.60 13.30 30.34
CA LYS A 485 -10.60 14.32 29.28
C LYS A 485 -10.42 13.75 27.86
N ASN A 486 -11.17 12.73 27.54
CA ASN A 486 -11.13 11.94 26.30
C ASN A 486 -9.98 10.91 26.20
N GLY A 487 -9.06 10.83 27.15
CA GLY A 487 -8.16 9.67 27.25
C GLY A 487 -8.96 8.39 27.54
N TYR A 488 -8.49 7.25 27.04
CA TYR A 488 -9.18 5.96 27.21
C TYR A 488 -8.23 4.77 27.12
N ILE A 489 -8.70 3.61 27.62
CA ILE A 489 -8.07 2.32 27.36
C ILE A 489 -8.74 1.74 26.12
N ALA A 490 -7.97 1.49 25.07
CA ALA A 490 -8.40 0.73 23.90
C ALA A 490 -8.22 -0.77 24.15
N LEU A 491 -9.22 -1.57 23.83
CA LEU A 491 -9.21 -3.03 23.99
C LEU A 491 -9.24 -3.69 22.62
N TYR A 492 -8.25 -4.56 22.37
CA TYR A 492 -8.07 -5.24 21.09
C TYR A 492 -8.17 -6.76 21.26
N ASP A 493 -8.73 -7.43 20.28
CA ASP A 493 -8.83 -8.88 20.15
C ASP A 493 -7.68 -9.52 19.36
N ALA A 494 -7.78 -10.82 19.05
CA ALA A 494 -6.77 -11.58 18.33
C ALA A 494 -6.54 -11.11 16.89
N ALA A 495 -7.53 -10.50 16.24
CA ALA A 495 -7.43 -9.93 14.90
C ALA A 495 -6.83 -8.52 14.93
N GLY A 496 -6.59 -7.96 16.11
CA GLY A 496 -6.14 -6.59 16.29
C GLY A 496 -7.26 -5.55 16.12
N THR A 497 -8.51 -6.01 16.13
CA THR A 497 -9.68 -5.12 16.06
C THR A 497 -9.94 -4.49 17.43
N GLN A 498 -10.06 -3.16 17.47
CA GLN A 498 -10.50 -2.47 18.68
C GLN A 498 -11.98 -2.71 18.90
N PHE A 499 -12.35 -3.52 19.90
CA PHE A 499 -13.73 -3.88 20.14
C PHE A 499 -14.41 -3.04 21.23
N GLU A 500 -13.65 -2.42 22.15
CA GLU A 500 -14.23 -1.64 23.24
C GLU A 500 -13.26 -0.53 23.70
N ARG A 501 -13.82 0.48 24.40
CA ARG A 501 -13.08 1.60 25.02
C ARG A 501 -13.54 1.76 26.46
N VAL A 502 -12.59 1.87 27.36
CA VAL A 502 -12.87 2.19 28.77
C VAL A 502 -12.36 3.58 29.07
N THR A 503 -13.24 4.48 29.46
CA THR A 503 -12.90 5.87 29.84
C THR A 503 -13.67 6.31 31.09
N VAL A 504 -13.27 7.46 31.63
CA VAL A 504 -13.89 8.10 32.80
C VAL A 504 -14.27 9.53 32.43
N THR A 505 -15.54 9.90 32.62
CA THR A 505 -16.09 11.19 32.24
C THR A 505 -16.30 12.18 33.40
N ASN A 506 -16.00 11.77 34.64
CA ASN A 506 -16.12 12.59 35.83
C ASN A 506 -15.16 12.11 36.92
N SER A 507 -15.13 12.76 38.08
CA SER A 507 -14.24 12.42 39.18
C SER A 507 -14.72 11.25 40.09
N SER A 508 -15.87 10.65 39.79
CA SER A 508 -16.37 9.53 40.58
C SER A 508 -15.68 8.22 40.18
N PRO A 509 -15.31 7.37 41.14
CA PRO A 509 -14.86 6.03 40.80
C PRO A 509 -15.91 5.28 40.00
N THR A 510 -15.48 4.74 38.84
CA THR A 510 -16.35 4.06 37.88
C THR A 510 -15.96 2.58 37.81
N VAL A 511 -16.96 1.73 37.71
CA VAL A 511 -16.78 0.30 37.42
C VAL A 511 -17.38 0.01 36.08
N VAL A 512 -16.54 -0.43 35.13
CA VAL A 512 -16.95 -0.87 33.81
C VAL A 512 -16.76 -2.38 33.74
N ASN A 513 -17.80 -3.11 33.38
CA ASN A 513 -17.71 -4.53 33.07
C ASN A 513 -17.64 -4.67 31.55
N VAL A 514 -16.65 -5.41 31.06
CA VAL A 514 -16.41 -5.61 29.64
C VAL A 514 -16.43 -7.11 29.35
N GLU A 515 -17.13 -7.49 28.31
CA GLU A 515 -17.11 -8.84 27.74
C GLU A 515 -15.87 -9.01 26.88
N MET A 516 -14.87 -9.68 27.41
CA MET A 516 -13.57 -9.90 26.75
C MET A 516 -13.62 -11.19 25.92
N PRO A 517 -13.24 -11.17 24.63
CA PRO A 517 -13.16 -12.38 23.80
C PRO A 517 -12.11 -13.34 24.36
N ILE A 518 -12.28 -14.65 24.12
CA ILE A 518 -11.23 -15.63 24.44
C ILE A 518 -10.13 -15.61 23.37
N GLY A 519 -8.91 -16.01 23.79
CA GLY A 519 -7.70 -15.96 22.97
C GLY A 519 -6.84 -14.72 23.26
N PRO A 520 -5.94 -14.36 22.35
CA PRO A 520 -5.07 -13.21 22.52
C PRO A 520 -5.84 -11.89 22.62
N ILE A 521 -5.53 -11.10 23.64
CA ILE A 521 -6.08 -9.74 23.84
C ILE A 521 -4.95 -8.77 24.15
N SER A 522 -5.13 -7.50 23.80
CA SER A 522 -4.24 -6.42 24.23
C SER A 522 -5.00 -5.20 24.70
N MET A 523 -4.38 -4.42 25.58
CA MET A 523 -4.91 -3.18 26.12
C MET A 523 -3.89 -2.07 25.90
N ALA A 524 -4.30 -0.97 25.29
CA ALA A 524 -3.46 0.19 25.05
C ALA A 524 -4.03 1.43 25.73
N TRP A 525 -3.16 2.29 26.24
CA TRP A 525 -3.52 3.62 26.69
C TRP A 525 -3.50 4.59 25.51
N VAL A 526 -4.58 5.31 25.31
CA VAL A 526 -4.69 6.40 24.35
C VAL A 526 -4.87 7.69 25.15
N PRO A 527 -3.85 8.57 25.21
CA PRO A 527 -3.92 9.81 25.97
C PRO A 527 -4.91 10.81 25.33
N SER A 528 -5.34 11.77 26.13
CA SER A 528 -5.99 12.96 25.60
C SER A 528 -4.93 13.99 25.18
N GLU A 529 -5.31 14.96 24.34
CA GLU A 529 -4.48 16.12 23.97
C GLU A 529 -4.30 17.12 25.15
N GLU A 530 -4.80 16.79 26.33
CA GLU A 530 -4.78 17.63 27.53
C GLU A 530 -3.39 17.61 28.18
N THR A 531 -2.88 18.77 28.52
CA THR A 531 -1.58 18.96 29.18
C THR A 531 -1.67 19.13 30.68
N SER A 532 -2.87 19.03 31.27
CA SER A 532 -3.08 19.20 32.71
C SER A 532 -2.73 17.95 33.50
N SER A 533 -1.88 18.08 34.50
CA SER A 533 -1.51 17.01 35.45
C SER A 533 -2.65 16.74 36.44
N PHE A 534 -3.06 15.50 36.60
CA PHE A 534 -3.97 15.01 37.65
C PHE A 534 -3.84 13.49 37.82
N THR A 535 -4.15 13.02 39.02
CA THR A 535 -4.03 11.60 39.33
C THR A 535 -5.20 10.80 38.78
N ILE A 536 -4.87 9.68 38.13
CA ILE A 536 -5.80 8.63 37.71
C ILE A 536 -5.48 7.31 38.43
N THR A 537 -6.50 6.45 38.58
CA THR A 537 -6.29 5.09 39.07
C THR A 537 -6.98 4.08 38.14
N MET A 538 -6.33 2.94 37.93
CA MET A 538 -6.87 1.80 37.20
C MET A 538 -6.57 0.55 37.99
N ASN A 539 -7.58 -0.29 38.24
CA ASN A 539 -7.44 -1.65 38.73
C ASN A 539 -8.25 -2.55 37.82
N ILE A 540 -7.56 -3.31 36.98
CA ILE A 540 -8.19 -4.21 36.01
C ILE A 540 -8.17 -5.61 36.59
N LYS A 541 -9.32 -6.26 36.57
CA LYS A 541 -9.52 -7.60 37.08
C LYS A 541 -10.02 -8.52 35.99
N ASP A 542 -9.42 -9.71 35.92
CA ASP A 542 -9.87 -10.78 35.05
C ASP A 542 -11.25 -11.34 35.45
N SER A 543 -11.74 -12.32 34.68
CA SER A 543 -13.04 -12.97 34.91
C SER A 543 -13.11 -13.71 36.24
N GLN A 544 -11.98 -14.07 36.86
CA GLN A 544 -11.88 -14.71 38.18
C GLN A 544 -11.77 -13.67 39.30
N GLY A 545 -11.67 -12.40 39.01
CA GLY A 545 -11.54 -11.31 39.96
C GLY A 545 -10.10 -11.04 40.43
N ASN A 546 -9.11 -11.69 39.79
CA ASN A 546 -7.70 -11.40 40.08
C ASN A 546 -7.33 -10.05 39.48
N SER A 547 -6.55 -9.27 40.20
CA SER A 547 -6.02 -8.01 39.72
C SER A 547 -4.85 -8.29 38.76
N VAL A 548 -5.03 -8.02 37.48
CA VAL A 548 -4.05 -8.28 36.44
C VAL A 548 -3.24 -7.04 36.06
N TYR A 549 -3.79 -5.87 36.32
CA TYR A 549 -3.10 -4.61 36.11
C TYR A 549 -3.53 -3.56 37.15
N ASN A 550 -2.57 -2.79 37.65
CA ASN A 550 -2.81 -1.70 38.58
C ASN A 550 -1.96 -0.49 38.20
N TYR A 551 -2.60 0.67 38.10
CA TYR A 551 -1.94 1.95 37.94
C TYR A 551 -2.52 2.97 38.95
N SER A 552 -1.66 3.79 39.52
CA SER A 552 -2.05 4.95 40.30
C SER A 552 -0.96 6.00 40.18
N GLY A 553 -1.21 7.04 39.44
CA GLY A 553 -0.21 8.06 39.13
C GLY A 553 -0.80 9.25 38.36
N ASP A 554 0.06 10.16 37.94
CA ASP A 554 -0.31 11.26 37.06
C ASP A 554 -0.72 10.73 35.68
N ILE A 555 -1.75 11.31 35.09
CA ILE A 555 -2.20 10.91 33.75
C ILE A 555 -1.11 11.14 32.69
N LEU A 556 -0.26 12.16 32.88
CA LEU A 556 0.83 12.49 31.97
C LEU A 556 2.03 11.53 32.08
N ASP A 557 2.11 10.76 33.20
CA ASP A 557 3.14 9.74 33.40
C ASP A 557 2.74 8.37 32.81
N MET A 558 1.50 8.22 32.34
CA MET A 558 1.06 7.00 31.70
C MET A 558 1.45 7.01 30.22
N GLU A 559 2.37 6.12 29.88
CA GLU A 559 2.88 6.01 28.52
C GLU A 559 1.77 5.58 27.54
N GLU A 560 1.71 6.25 26.39
CA GLU A 560 0.84 5.86 25.29
C GLU A 560 1.25 4.48 24.74
N GLY A 561 0.27 3.70 24.27
CA GLY A 561 0.51 2.39 23.64
C GLY A 561 0.11 1.20 24.52
N VAL A 562 0.49 0.02 24.08
CA VAL A 562 0.12 -1.25 24.73
C VAL A 562 0.81 -1.41 26.07
N PHE A 563 0.02 -1.52 27.12
CA PHE A 563 0.52 -1.71 28.49
C PHE A 563 0.20 -3.11 29.07
N TYR A 564 -0.68 -3.89 28.41
CA TYR A 564 -1.04 -5.22 28.88
C TYR A 564 -1.44 -6.13 27.71
N THR A 565 -0.96 -7.37 27.74
CA THR A 565 -1.35 -8.45 26.83
C THR A 565 -1.65 -9.74 27.59
N ALA A 566 -2.60 -10.53 27.11
CA ALA A 566 -2.93 -11.82 27.71
C ALA A 566 -3.50 -12.78 26.65
N ASN A 567 -3.42 -14.07 26.96
CA ASN A 567 -4.21 -15.12 26.31
C ASN A 567 -5.39 -15.43 27.21
N ASN A 568 -6.56 -14.80 26.91
CA ASN A 568 -7.74 -14.85 27.78
C ASN A 568 -8.49 -16.19 27.63
N GLY A 569 -8.73 -16.89 28.73
CA GLY A 569 -9.37 -18.22 28.76
C GLY A 569 -10.47 -18.36 29.79
N CYS A 570 -11.10 -17.28 30.22
CA CYS A 570 -12.19 -17.31 31.22
C CYS A 570 -11.86 -18.07 32.51
N GLY A 571 -10.58 -18.19 32.81
CA GLY A 571 -10.12 -18.94 34.04
C GLY A 571 -9.79 -20.42 33.80
N ASN A 572 -9.90 -20.92 32.61
CA ASN A 572 -9.42 -22.24 32.21
C ASN A 572 -7.95 -22.18 31.73
N GLU A 573 -7.26 -23.32 31.73
CA GLU A 573 -5.89 -23.38 31.19
C GLU A 573 -5.91 -23.49 29.65
N ALA A 574 -4.98 -22.78 28.99
CA ALA A 574 -4.83 -22.86 27.55
C ALA A 574 -4.45 -24.29 27.11
N PRO A 575 -4.87 -24.72 25.89
CA PRO A 575 -4.49 -26.02 25.36
C PRO A 575 -2.98 -26.20 25.31
N SER A 576 -2.48 -27.28 25.90
CA SER A 576 -1.04 -27.57 26.00
C SER A 576 -0.44 -28.12 24.71
N GLU A 577 -1.26 -28.73 23.85
CA GLU A 577 -0.85 -29.25 22.54
C GLU A 577 -1.10 -28.22 21.46
N ALA A 578 -0.08 -27.99 20.63
CA ALA A 578 -0.14 -27.07 19.49
C ALA A 578 -0.28 -27.85 18.16
N PRO A 579 -0.93 -27.29 17.13
CA PRO A 579 -0.85 -27.82 15.79
C PRO A 579 0.61 -27.94 15.30
N SER A 580 0.89 -28.86 14.41
CA SER A 580 2.27 -29.11 13.96
C SER A 580 2.32 -29.51 12.49
N ASN A 581 3.52 -29.53 11.92
CA ASN A 581 3.74 -29.89 10.52
C ASN A 581 2.88 -29.07 9.54
N LEU A 582 2.70 -27.78 9.82
CA LEU A 582 2.06 -26.88 8.87
C LEU A 582 2.91 -26.79 7.61
N TYR A 583 2.29 -27.00 6.47
CA TYR A 583 2.87 -26.76 5.17
C TYR A 583 1.91 -26.03 4.24
N VAL A 584 2.46 -25.34 3.25
CA VAL A 584 1.75 -24.49 2.31
C VAL A 584 1.94 -24.99 0.89
N ILE A 585 0.88 -24.94 0.10
CA ILE A 585 0.90 -25.22 -1.34
C ILE A 585 0.40 -23.95 -2.06
N ASN A 586 1.18 -23.44 -3.00
CA ASN A 586 0.79 -22.31 -3.82
C ASN A 586 -0.19 -22.76 -4.91
N GLY A 587 -1.42 -22.24 -4.86
CA GLY A 587 -2.51 -22.60 -5.78
C GLY A 587 -2.77 -21.59 -6.90
N GLY A 588 -1.89 -20.65 -7.13
CA GLY A 588 -2.07 -19.54 -8.09
C GLY A 588 -2.75 -18.36 -7.44
N ASP A 589 -4.03 -18.20 -7.64
CA ASP A 589 -4.88 -17.18 -7.01
C ASP A 589 -5.24 -17.48 -5.54
N ARG A 590 -4.77 -18.61 -5.01
CA ARG A 590 -5.09 -19.12 -3.66
C ARG A 590 -3.86 -19.77 -3.02
N ILE A 591 -3.90 -19.89 -1.69
CA ILE A 591 -2.88 -20.59 -0.92
C ILE A 591 -3.58 -21.71 -0.11
N ILE A 592 -3.08 -22.94 -0.22
CA ILE A 592 -3.65 -24.11 0.45
C ILE A 592 -2.75 -24.48 1.62
N LEU A 593 -3.33 -24.60 2.81
CA LEU A 593 -2.65 -24.97 4.04
C LEU A 593 -3.11 -26.36 4.51
N SER A 594 -2.20 -27.12 5.08
CA SER A 594 -2.54 -28.37 5.78
C SER A 594 -1.58 -28.58 6.95
N TRP A 595 -2.06 -29.14 8.05
CA TRP A 595 -1.30 -29.36 9.28
C TRP A 595 -1.73 -30.63 10.02
N THR A 596 -0.91 -31.02 11.00
CA THR A 596 -1.29 -32.05 11.97
C THR A 596 -2.05 -31.43 13.10
N GLY A 597 -3.29 -31.83 13.33
CA GLY A 597 -4.14 -31.32 14.39
C GLY A 597 -3.75 -31.82 15.79
N VAL A 598 -4.38 -31.24 16.81
CA VAL A 598 -4.24 -31.64 18.20
C VAL A 598 -5.05 -32.91 18.52
N SER A 599 -4.66 -33.64 19.55
CA SER A 599 -5.31 -34.88 19.96
C SER A 599 -6.66 -34.65 20.62
N SER A 600 -6.80 -33.60 21.46
CA SER A 600 -8.06 -33.21 22.08
C SER A 600 -8.84 -32.30 21.15
N LYS A 601 -10.12 -32.59 20.96
CA LYS A 601 -11.02 -31.78 20.10
C LYS A 601 -12.13 -31.09 20.89
N ASP A 602 -11.87 -30.80 22.16
CA ASP A 602 -12.87 -30.19 23.08
C ASP A 602 -12.97 -28.65 22.95
N GLY A 603 -12.35 -28.06 21.95
CA GLY A 603 -12.34 -26.61 21.73
C GLY A 603 -13.14 -26.16 20.50
N TYR A 604 -12.92 -24.92 20.11
CA TYR A 604 -13.66 -24.20 19.08
C TYR A 604 -13.11 -24.38 17.67
N GLY A 605 -11.86 -24.91 17.51
CA GLY A 605 -11.24 -25.11 16.21
C GLY A 605 -9.82 -24.53 16.12
N TYR A 606 -9.38 -24.31 14.87
CA TYR A 606 -8.03 -23.82 14.59
C TYR A 606 -8.10 -22.38 14.08
N ASN A 607 -7.44 -21.47 14.78
CA ASN A 607 -7.19 -20.13 14.29
C ASN A 607 -6.06 -20.17 13.27
N VAL A 608 -6.33 -19.70 12.06
CA VAL A 608 -5.34 -19.52 10.99
C VAL A 608 -4.92 -18.07 10.93
N TYR A 609 -3.64 -17.85 11.04
CA TYR A 609 -3.03 -16.53 10.93
C TYR A 609 -2.29 -16.42 9.61
N ARG A 610 -2.46 -15.28 8.94
CA ARG A 610 -1.69 -14.87 7.76
C ARG A 610 -0.95 -13.59 8.12
N ASP A 611 0.37 -13.63 8.02
CA ASP A 611 1.24 -12.48 8.31
C ASP A 611 0.97 -11.88 9.71
N GLY A 612 0.84 -12.77 10.69
CA GLY A 612 0.56 -12.41 12.08
C GLY A 612 -0.89 -12.02 12.42
N LEU A 613 -1.77 -11.87 11.41
CA LEU A 613 -3.16 -11.50 11.60
C LEU A 613 -4.09 -12.70 11.51
N LEU A 614 -5.04 -12.81 12.42
CA LEU A 614 -6.07 -13.84 12.39
C LEU A 614 -6.98 -13.62 11.16
N VAL A 615 -7.03 -14.61 10.26
CA VAL A 615 -7.82 -14.52 9.03
C VAL A 615 -8.99 -15.50 9.01
N LYS A 616 -8.91 -16.63 9.72
CA LYS A 616 -9.97 -17.64 9.72
C LYS A 616 -9.93 -18.52 10.96
N LEU A 617 -11.12 -18.91 11.44
CA LEU A 617 -11.32 -20.05 12.35
C LEU A 617 -11.87 -21.20 11.52
N VAL A 618 -11.21 -22.37 11.57
CA VAL A 618 -11.60 -23.59 10.85
C VAL A 618 -11.66 -24.79 11.78
N TYR A 619 -12.50 -25.77 11.45
CA TYR A 619 -12.67 -26.99 12.24
C TYR A 619 -11.82 -28.15 11.73
N GLU A 620 -11.46 -28.12 10.46
CA GLU A 620 -10.64 -29.11 9.79
C GLU A 620 -9.15 -28.78 9.89
N THR A 621 -8.30 -29.70 9.50
CA THR A 621 -6.83 -29.52 9.49
C THR A 621 -6.30 -29.10 8.12
N GLU A 622 -7.16 -28.47 7.35
CA GLU A 622 -6.89 -27.87 6.04
C GLU A 622 -7.61 -26.54 5.93
N PHE A 623 -7.01 -25.60 5.22
CA PHE A 623 -7.62 -24.30 4.89
C PHE A 623 -7.17 -23.85 3.50
N VAL A 624 -8.09 -23.30 2.74
CA VAL A 624 -7.80 -22.66 1.46
C VAL A 624 -8.03 -21.17 1.64
N ASP A 625 -6.95 -20.41 1.54
CA ASP A 625 -7.03 -18.95 1.43
C ASP A 625 -7.31 -18.62 -0.04
N GLU A 626 -8.56 -18.29 -0.35
CA GLU A 626 -9.06 -18.20 -1.72
C GLU A 626 -8.62 -16.94 -2.44
N ASN A 627 -8.39 -15.85 -1.73
CA ASN A 627 -8.05 -14.56 -2.31
C ASN A 627 -7.03 -13.81 -1.45
N PRO A 628 -5.85 -14.37 -1.20
CA PRO A 628 -4.79 -13.59 -0.56
C PRO A 628 -4.35 -12.47 -1.52
N THR A 629 -3.85 -11.38 -0.98
CA THR A 629 -3.24 -10.34 -1.82
C THR A 629 -2.05 -10.92 -2.58
N ILE A 630 -1.77 -10.38 -3.78
CA ILE A 630 -0.63 -10.83 -4.58
C ILE A 630 0.68 -10.62 -3.80
N GLY A 631 1.52 -11.66 -3.72
CA GLY A 631 2.81 -11.61 -3.04
C GLY A 631 3.04 -12.75 -2.05
N GLY A 632 4.11 -12.67 -1.30
CA GLY A 632 4.48 -13.64 -0.27
C GLY A 632 3.63 -13.52 0.98
N HIS A 633 3.13 -14.64 1.50
CA HIS A 633 2.37 -14.72 2.75
C HIS A 633 2.93 -15.82 3.65
N CYS A 634 3.06 -15.53 4.94
CA CYS A 634 3.46 -16.52 5.94
C CYS A 634 2.28 -16.87 6.86
N TYR A 635 2.15 -18.14 7.16
CA TYR A 635 1.02 -18.69 7.92
C TYR A 635 1.47 -19.39 9.18
N GLN A 636 0.66 -19.24 10.21
CA GLN A 636 0.75 -20.01 11.46
C GLN A 636 -0.65 -20.46 11.85
N VAL A 637 -0.75 -21.54 12.60
CA VAL A 637 -2.01 -22.09 13.08
C VAL A 637 -1.92 -22.35 14.58
N SER A 638 -2.98 -22.03 15.32
CA SER A 638 -3.13 -22.38 16.73
C SER A 638 -4.47 -23.05 16.97
N TYR A 639 -4.60 -23.78 18.08
CA TYR A 639 -5.87 -24.38 18.48
C TYR A 639 -6.54 -23.52 19.55
N LEU A 640 -7.82 -23.18 19.37
CA LEU A 640 -8.60 -22.37 20.27
C LEU A 640 -9.49 -23.27 21.15
N GLY A 641 -9.29 -23.23 22.46
CA GLY A 641 -10.10 -23.95 23.43
C GLY A 641 -10.69 -23.00 24.48
N ASP A 642 -11.46 -23.54 25.46
CA ASP A 642 -12.05 -22.76 26.55
C ASP A 642 -11.03 -22.00 27.38
N GLY A 643 -9.80 -22.48 27.45
CA GLY A 643 -8.67 -21.84 28.16
C GLY A 643 -7.88 -20.83 27.34
N GLY A 644 -8.40 -20.43 26.19
CA GLY A 644 -7.69 -19.56 25.26
C GLY A 644 -7.00 -20.33 24.13
N GLN A 645 -5.97 -19.75 23.56
CA GLN A 645 -5.24 -20.25 22.40
C GLN A 645 -4.02 -21.10 22.81
N SER A 646 -3.74 -22.19 22.10
CA SER A 646 -2.49 -22.95 22.20
C SER A 646 -1.29 -22.14 21.70
N ALA A 647 -0.08 -22.69 21.86
CA ALA A 647 1.06 -22.18 21.09
C ALA A 647 0.80 -22.32 19.55
N TYR A 648 1.54 -21.55 18.77
CA TYR A 648 1.50 -21.62 17.30
C TYR A 648 2.17 -22.88 16.77
N SER A 649 1.77 -23.32 15.58
CA SER A 649 2.50 -24.28 14.75
C SER A 649 3.87 -23.71 14.35
N ASN A 650 4.64 -24.51 13.58
CA ASN A 650 5.70 -23.92 12.76
C ASN A 650 5.10 -22.92 11.78
N GLU A 651 5.90 -21.94 11.40
CA GLU A 651 5.57 -21.03 10.29
C GLU A 651 5.82 -21.71 8.94
N ALA A 652 4.96 -21.40 7.96
CA ALA A 652 5.08 -21.85 6.58
C ALA A 652 4.63 -20.75 5.63
N CYS A 653 5.45 -20.42 4.64
CA CYS A 653 5.19 -19.29 3.73
C CYS A 653 4.90 -19.78 2.31
N GLY A 654 4.07 -19.02 1.58
CA GLY A 654 3.71 -19.25 0.18
C GLY A 654 3.53 -17.94 -0.57
N ASN A 655 3.42 -18.01 -1.90
CA ASN A 655 3.18 -16.84 -2.76
C ASN A 655 1.80 -16.93 -3.43
N ALA A 656 1.05 -15.86 -3.38
CA ALA A 656 -0.20 -15.68 -4.10
C ALA A 656 0.01 -14.87 -5.39
N GLY A 657 -0.77 -15.17 -6.43
CA GLY A 657 -0.80 -14.41 -7.69
C GLY A 657 0.06 -14.97 -8.82
N GLU A 658 1.10 -15.77 -8.53
CA GLU A 658 2.02 -16.30 -9.55
C GLU A 658 1.99 -17.84 -9.72
N GLY A 659 1.06 -18.52 -9.15
CA GLY A 659 1.01 -19.98 -9.28
C GLY A 659 1.90 -20.72 -8.29
N CYS A 660 2.15 -22.01 -8.56
CA CYS A 660 2.96 -22.87 -7.72
C CYS A 660 4.41 -22.40 -7.63
N ASP A 661 5.07 -22.77 -6.54
CA ASP A 661 6.49 -22.49 -6.34
C ASP A 661 7.31 -22.86 -7.58
N THR A 662 8.08 -21.92 -8.08
CA THR A 662 8.71 -22.02 -9.40
C THR A 662 10.13 -22.56 -9.35
N GLY A 663 10.77 -22.58 -8.21
CA GLY A 663 12.22 -22.80 -8.10
C GLY A 663 13.02 -21.55 -8.46
N SER A 664 14.33 -21.67 -8.46
CA SER A 664 15.27 -20.57 -8.61
C SER A 664 16.46 -20.90 -9.49
N ASN A 665 17.34 -19.93 -9.65
CA ASN A 665 18.68 -20.09 -10.23
C ASN A 665 18.70 -20.70 -11.62
N LEU A 666 17.82 -20.25 -12.54
CA LEU A 666 17.91 -20.66 -13.93
C LEU A 666 19.23 -20.18 -14.55
N TRP A 667 19.98 -21.13 -15.07
CA TRP A 667 21.33 -20.94 -15.59
C TRP A 667 21.59 -21.78 -16.83
N TYR A 668 22.69 -21.53 -17.53
CA TYR A 668 23.20 -22.45 -18.55
C TYR A 668 24.70 -22.68 -18.42
N ASP A 669 25.14 -23.87 -18.80
CA ASP A 669 26.53 -24.27 -19.04
C ASP A 669 26.67 -24.76 -20.49
N VAL A 670 27.88 -25.05 -20.93
CA VAL A 670 28.15 -25.41 -22.32
C VAL A 670 28.78 -26.83 -22.37
N GLN A 671 28.19 -27.70 -23.21
CA GLN A 671 28.73 -29.04 -23.48
C GLN A 671 29.96 -28.94 -24.38
N ASN A 672 30.77 -30.02 -24.41
CA ASN A 672 31.94 -30.11 -25.28
C ASN A 672 31.60 -29.95 -26.79
N ASN A 673 30.35 -30.13 -27.17
CA ASN A 673 29.86 -29.91 -28.55
C ASN A 673 29.22 -28.54 -28.76
N PHE A 674 29.55 -27.56 -27.92
CA PHE A 674 29.06 -26.18 -27.91
C PHE A 674 27.54 -26.03 -27.78
N LYS A 675 26.81 -27.02 -27.29
CA LYS A 675 25.39 -26.96 -27.01
C LYS A 675 25.16 -26.62 -25.54
N PRO A 676 24.09 -25.87 -25.20
CA PRO A 676 23.85 -25.50 -23.80
C PRO A 676 23.32 -26.65 -22.96
N ILE A 677 23.70 -26.64 -21.70
CA ILE A 677 23.04 -27.35 -20.60
C ILE A 677 22.28 -26.32 -19.79
N ILE A 678 20.97 -26.41 -19.73
CA ILE A 678 20.14 -25.54 -18.95
C ILE A 678 19.96 -26.18 -17.57
N THR A 679 20.27 -25.45 -16.51
CA THR A 679 20.19 -25.91 -15.11
C THR A 679 19.36 -24.96 -14.29
N TRP A 680 18.73 -25.46 -13.25
CA TRP A 680 17.93 -24.69 -12.30
C TRP A 680 17.95 -25.38 -10.94
N GLU A 681 17.48 -24.66 -9.92
CA GLU A 681 17.19 -25.27 -8.62
C GLU A 681 15.72 -25.61 -8.53
N ALA A 682 15.43 -26.73 -7.89
CA ALA A 682 14.05 -27.16 -7.65
C ALA A 682 13.31 -26.17 -6.73
N PRO A 683 11.97 -26.09 -6.83
CA PRO A 683 11.17 -25.42 -5.82
C PRO A 683 11.49 -25.90 -4.41
N GLU A 684 11.54 -25.01 -3.43
CA GLU A 684 11.72 -25.40 -2.02
C GLU A 684 10.58 -26.29 -1.55
N ASN A 685 9.36 -25.97 -1.97
CA ASN A 685 8.21 -26.84 -1.78
C ASN A 685 7.84 -27.53 -3.09
N ALA A 686 8.36 -28.74 -3.27
CA ALA A 686 8.13 -29.57 -4.47
C ALA A 686 6.94 -30.54 -4.34
N ILE A 687 6.04 -30.33 -3.36
CA ILE A 687 4.86 -31.20 -3.17
C ILE A 687 3.96 -31.11 -4.39
N GLY A 688 3.65 -32.24 -4.99
CA GLY A 688 2.83 -32.32 -6.20
C GLY A 688 3.55 -31.98 -7.50
N LEU A 689 4.83 -31.56 -7.45
CA LEU A 689 5.63 -31.31 -8.64
C LEU A 689 5.71 -32.54 -9.52
N SER A 690 5.22 -32.47 -10.74
CA SER A 690 5.23 -33.57 -11.72
C SER A 690 6.43 -33.54 -12.64
N GLY A 691 7.04 -32.34 -12.80
CA GLY A 691 8.23 -32.16 -13.63
C GLY A 691 8.41 -30.73 -14.09
N TYR A 692 9.19 -30.58 -15.18
CA TYR A 692 9.48 -29.29 -15.77
C TYR A 692 9.27 -29.30 -17.26
N TYR A 693 8.61 -28.28 -17.79
CA TYR A 693 8.54 -28.01 -19.22
C TYR A 693 9.71 -27.11 -19.62
N VAL A 694 10.51 -27.55 -20.56
CA VAL A 694 11.57 -26.71 -21.15
C VAL A 694 11.09 -26.21 -22.48
N TYR A 695 11.08 -24.90 -22.64
CA TYR A 695 10.73 -24.21 -23.89
C TYR A 695 11.96 -23.56 -24.48
N ARG A 696 11.98 -23.46 -25.80
CA ARG A 696 13.03 -22.79 -26.55
C ARG A 696 12.41 -21.95 -27.66
N LYS A 697 12.98 -20.77 -27.91
CA LYS A 697 12.76 -20.00 -29.13
C LYS A 697 14.08 -19.64 -29.79
N THR A 698 14.04 -19.38 -31.11
CA THR A 698 15.18 -18.91 -31.89
C THR A 698 15.01 -17.42 -32.15
N ASN A 699 16.01 -16.61 -31.84
CA ASN A 699 16.04 -15.15 -31.90
C ASN A 699 14.95 -14.46 -31.05
N ALA A 700 15.02 -13.16 -30.91
CA ALA A 700 14.13 -12.39 -30.04
C ALA A 700 12.67 -12.40 -30.50
N ASP A 701 12.45 -12.42 -31.79
CA ASP A 701 11.14 -12.40 -32.48
C ASP A 701 10.50 -13.78 -32.68
N GLY A 702 11.19 -14.85 -32.27
CA GLY A 702 10.69 -16.21 -32.38
C GLY A 702 9.67 -16.57 -31.32
N GLU A 703 8.84 -17.59 -31.60
CA GLU A 703 7.90 -18.11 -30.61
C GLU A 703 8.50 -19.28 -29.81
N TYR A 704 8.11 -19.37 -28.52
CA TYR A 704 8.54 -20.46 -27.65
C TYR A 704 7.84 -21.79 -28.00
N ALA A 705 8.61 -22.80 -28.30
CA ALA A 705 8.12 -24.17 -28.45
C ALA A 705 8.68 -25.06 -27.34
N ARG A 706 7.84 -25.97 -26.81
CA ARG A 706 8.29 -26.93 -25.80
C ARG A 706 9.21 -27.97 -26.42
N VAL A 707 10.46 -28.03 -25.98
CA VAL A 707 11.49 -28.91 -26.49
C VAL A 707 11.70 -30.17 -25.61
N LYS A 708 11.33 -30.11 -24.33
CA LYS A 708 11.50 -31.25 -23.42
C LYS A 708 10.50 -31.19 -22.27
N ILE A 709 10.18 -32.38 -21.75
CA ILE A 709 9.63 -32.62 -20.41
C ILE A 709 10.72 -33.28 -19.58
N VAL A 710 11.04 -32.66 -18.44
CA VAL A 710 12.04 -33.17 -17.49
C VAL A 710 11.29 -33.64 -16.24
N SER A 711 11.66 -34.82 -15.71
CA SER A 711 11.03 -35.37 -14.51
C SER A 711 11.37 -34.53 -13.26
N ALA A 712 10.48 -34.49 -12.26
CA ALA A 712 10.58 -33.69 -11.04
C ALA A 712 11.91 -33.86 -10.26
N ASN A 713 12.55 -34.99 -10.35
CA ASN A 713 13.82 -35.29 -9.67
C ASN A 713 15.08 -34.86 -10.45
N LYS A 714 14.92 -34.14 -11.56
CA LYS A 714 16.02 -33.63 -12.39
C LYS A 714 15.89 -32.15 -12.59
N THR A 715 16.99 -31.47 -12.45
CA THR A 715 17.11 -29.99 -12.55
C THR A 715 18.11 -29.60 -13.64
N GLU A 716 18.18 -30.39 -14.71
CA GLU A 716 19.00 -30.08 -15.88
C GLU A 716 18.34 -30.53 -17.19
N TYR A 717 18.56 -29.78 -18.25
CA TYR A 717 18.27 -30.14 -19.62
C TYR A 717 19.48 -29.94 -20.51
N LYS A 718 19.91 -31.02 -21.19
CA LYS A 718 21.00 -30.98 -22.19
C LYS A 718 20.42 -30.84 -23.57
N GLU A 719 20.77 -29.77 -24.29
CA GLU A 719 20.35 -29.55 -25.64
C GLU A 719 20.99 -30.62 -26.58
N THR A 720 20.14 -31.35 -27.28
CA THR A 720 20.56 -32.41 -28.21
C THR A 720 20.19 -32.15 -29.66
N SER A 721 19.30 -31.21 -29.94
CA SER A 721 18.83 -30.86 -31.28
C SER A 721 19.93 -30.18 -32.10
N ASN A 722 19.78 -30.16 -33.42
CA ASN A 722 20.69 -29.45 -34.30
C ASN A 722 20.34 -27.96 -34.26
N LEU A 723 21.18 -27.17 -33.55
CA LEU A 723 21.12 -25.74 -33.55
C LEU A 723 21.77 -25.17 -34.83
N GLN A 724 21.28 -24.02 -35.28
CA GLN A 724 21.86 -23.30 -36.43
C GLN A 724 22.87 -22.28 -35.93
N SER A 725 24.09 -22.28 -36.43
CA SER A 725 25.13 -21.32 -36.11
C SER A 725 24.69 -19.86 -36.45
N GLY A 726 25.07 -18.91 -35.63
CA GLY A 726 24.73 -17.51 -35.83
C GLY A 726 23.37 -17.08 -35.28
N ASN A 727 22.69 -17.92 -34.49
CA ASN A 727 21.43 -17.57 -33.86
C ASN A 727 21.52 -17.48 -32.33
N PHE A 728 20.67 -16.64 -31.75
CA PHE A 728 20.38 -16.67 -30.34
C PHE A 728 19.26 -17.67 -30.04
N TYR A 729 19.45 -18.45 -28.98
CA TYR A 729 18.46 -19.38 -28.46
C TYR A 729 18.07 -18.95 -27.04
N TYR A 730 16.78 -18.84 -26.79
CA TYR A 730 16.22 -18.46 -25.50
C TYR A 730 15.54 -19.64 -24.87
N TYR A 731 15.90 -19.99 -23.65
CA TYR A 731 15.35 -21.13 -22.92
C TYR A 731 14.57 -20.65 -21.71
N LYS A 732 13.37 -21.18 -21.56
CA LYS A 732 12.49 -21.02 -20.41
C LYS A 732 12.26 -22.38 -19.77
N VAL A 733 12.21 -22.41 -18.43
CA VAL A 733 11.84 -23.63 -17.68
C VAL A 733 10.64 -23.30 -16.80
N LEU A 734 9.59 -24.12 -16.92
CA LEU A 734 8.36 -23.98 -16.16
C LEU A 734 8.15 -25.28 -15.37
N PRO A 735 8.09 -25.24 -14.04
CA PRO A 735 7.59 -26.36 -13.24
C PRO A 735 6.12 -26.64 -13.61
N TYR A 736 5.70 -27.91 -13.60
CA TYR A 736 4.30 -28.24 -13.75
C TYR A 736 3.84 -29.23 -12.68
N TYR A 737 2.59 -29.02 -12.22
CA TYR A 737 1.97 -29.72 -11.12
C TYR A 737 0.66 -30.36 -11.64
N GLN A 738 0.72 -31.62 -12.01
CA GLN A 738 -0.43 -32.27 -12.67
C GLN A 738 -1.59 -32.58 -11.72
N SER A 739 -1.31 -32.73 -10.42
CA SER A 739 -2.28 -33.16 -9.42
C SER A 739 -3.05 -32.02 -8.73
N ILE A 740 -2.65 -30.78 -8.91
CA ILE A 740 -3.17 -29.61 -8.20
C ILE A 740 -3.50 -28.41 -9.13
N GLU A 741 -3.87 -28.66 -10.37
CA GLU A 741 -4.29 -27.66 -11.39
C GLU A 741 -3.58 -26.28 -11.27
N CYS A 742 -2.30 -26.27 -11.01
CA CYS A 742 -1.53 -25.09 -10.70
C CYS A 742 -0.65 -24.68 -11.87
N PHE A 743 -0.62 -23.41 -12.20
CA PHE A 743 0.24 -22.82 -13.22
C PHE A 743 1.45 -22.16 -12.54
N ALA A 744 2.62 -22.77 -12.72
CA ALA A 744 3.86 -22.19 -12.25
C ALA A 744 4.38 -21.12 -13.21
N ALA A 745 4.89 -20.02 -12.70
CA ALA A 745 5.64 -19.06 -13.51
C ALA A 745 6.95 -19.69 -14.01
N PRO A 746 7.56 -19.15 -15.10
CA PRO A 746 8.88 -19.57 -15.51
C PRO A 746 9.92 -19.31 -14.42
N ILE A 747 10.89 -20.22 -14.28
CA ILE A 747 11.98 -20.06 -13.31
C ILE A 747 12.82 -18.85 -13.66
N LYS A 748 13.09 -18.00 -12.69
CA LYS A 748 13.86 -16.76 -12.85
C LYS A 748 15.36 -17.08 -12.86
N SER A 749 16.09 -16.41 -13.74
CA SER A 749 17.54 -16.49 -13.80
C SER A 749 18.14 -15.44 -12.84
N THR A 750 18.94 -15.89 -11.91
CA THR A 750 19.71 -15.00 -11.03
C THR A 750 20.80 -14.22 -11.74
N TYR A 751 21.12 -14.62 -12.96
CA TYR A 751 22.17 -14.03 -13.76
C TYR A 751 21.75 -12.71 -14.45
N ASN A 752 20.57 -12.68 -15.04
CA ASN A 752 20.06 -11.51 -15.79
C ASN A 752 18.70 -11.04 -15.28
N ASN A 753 18.24 -11.57 -14.17
CA ASN A 753 16.95 -11.28 -13.55
C ASN A 753 15.74 -11.51 -14.46
N GLU A 754 15.89 -12.26 -15.52
CA GLU A 754 14.89 -12.57 -16.54
C GLU A 754 14.35 -13.99 -16.35
N TYR A 755 13.14 -14.25 -16.85
CA TYR A 755 12.51 -15.57 -16.84
C TYR A 755 12.98 -16.48 -17.97
N PHE A 756 14.17 -16.24 -18.49
CA PHE A 756 14.83 -17.05 -19.51
C PHE A 756 16.34 -16.88 -19.45
N VAL A 757 17.07 -17.85 -20.00
CA VAL A 757 18.49 -17.72 -20.34
C VAL A 757 18.65 -17.59 -21.84
N LYS A 758 19.55 -16.72 -22.27
CA LYS A 758 19.88 -16.41 -23.65
C LYS A 758 21.23 -17.02 -24.01
N TYR A 759 21.28 -17.83 -25.02
CA TYR A 759 22.47 -18.52 -25.48
C TYR A 759 22.75 -18.21 -26.93
N TRP A 760 23.98 -17.74 -27.23
CA TRP A 760 24.44 -17.57 -28.61
C TRP A 760 25.10 -18.86 -29.08
N TYR A 761 24.55 -19.49 -30.14
CA TYR A 761 25.13 -20.67 -30.75
C TYR A 761 25.91 -20.29 -32.00
N SER A 762 27.25 -20.41 -31.96
CA SER A 762 28.13 -20.26 -33.13
C SER A 762 29.04 -21.45 -33.21
N VAL A 763 28.91 -22.19 -34.30
CA VAL A 763 29.90 -23.17 -34.73
C VAL A 763 30.53 -22.54 -35.97
N ASP A 764 31.43 -21.61 -35.76
CA ASP A 764 32.40 -21.30 -36.80
C ASP A 764 33.28 -22.52 -36.91
N ALA A 765 33.52 -23.02 -38.14
CA ALA A 765 34.36 -24.19 -38.36
C ALA A 765 35.74 -23.93 -37.77
N VAL A 766 35.90 -24.37 -36.52
CA VAL A 766 37.21 -24.47 -35.89
C VAL A 766 37.77 -25.75 -36.40
N ASP A 767 38.90 -25.66 -37.11
CA ASP A 767 39.71 -26.82 -37.46
C ASP A 767 39.96 -27.60 -36.17
N GLU A 768 39.44 -28.83 -36.06
CA GLU A 768 39.45 -29.65 -34.82
C GLU A 768 40.86 -30.10 -34.36
N ASN A 769 41.92 -29.51 -34.93
CA ASN A 769 43.30 -29.87 -34.64
C ASN A 769 44.13 -28.71 -34.10
N TYR A 770 43.53 -27.59 -33.67
CA TYR A 770 44.31 -26.46 -33.16
C TYR A 770 44.40 -26.47 -31.62
N GLU A 771 45.49 -27.05 -31.06
CA GLU A 771 45.96 -26.71 -29.71
C GLU A 771 46.52 -25.28 -29.78
N SER A 772 45.69 -24.31 -29.39
CA SER A 772 46.12 -22.90 -29.38
C SER A 772 47.24 -22.71 -28.35
N ASN A 773 48.46 -22.35 -28.81
CA ASN A 773 49.55 -21.91 -27.97
C ASN A 773 49.30 -20.52 -27.36
N VAL A 774 48.05 -20.25 -26.95
CA VAL A 774 47.65 -18.99 -26.29
C VAL A 774 47.65 -19.20 -24.79
N SER A 775 48.57 -18.51 -24.11
CA SER A 775 48.58 -18.39 -22.66
C SER A 775 47.80 -17.18 -22.21
N ILE A 776 46.94 -17.30 -21.19
CA ILE A 776 46.19 -16.21 -20.59
C ILE A 776 46.20 -16.34 -19.07
N TYR A 777 46.71 -15.34 -18.38
CA TYR A 777 46.92 -15.38 -16.94
C TYR A 777 47.04 -14.01 -16.30
N PRO A 778 46.70 -13.86 -14.98
CA PRO A 778 46.02 -14.87 -14.15
C PRO A 778 44.54 -14.97 -14.50
N ASN A 779 43.96 -16.13 -14.28
CA ASN A 779 42.50 -16.33 -14.38
C ASN A 779 42.07 -17.25 -13.21
N PRO A 780 41.35 -16.74 -12.19
CA PRO A 780 40.83 -15.39 -12.06
C PRO A 780 41.85 -14.27 -11.97
N THR A 781 41.47 -13.05 -12.39
CA THR A 781 42.34 -11.86 -12.27
C THR A 781 41.64 -10.78 -11.40
N SER A 782 42.49 -10.08 -10.59
CA SER A 782 42.07 -8.90 -9.83
C SER A 782 42.72 -7.61 -10.36
N GLY A 783 43.18 -7.63 -11.60
CA GLY A 783 43.91 -6.51 -12.20
C GLY A 783 44.31 -6.78 -13.64
N ASN A 784 45.60 -6.84 -13.91
CA ASN A 784 46.10 -7.04 -15.25
C ASN A 784 45.94 -8.51 -15.72
N LEU A 785 45.46 -8.66 -16.94
CA LEU A 785 45.34 -9.94 -17.66
C LEU A 785 46.43 -9.97 -18.75
N ASN A 786 47.36 -10.90 -18.63
CA ASN A 786 48.41 -11.11 -19.63
C ASN A 786 47.93 -12.15 -20.65
N ILE A 787 48.18 -11.85 -21.90
CA ILE A 787 47.83 -12.68 -23.05
C ILE A 787 49.07 -12.87 -23.90
N GLU A 788 49.52 -14.08 -24.12
CA GLU A 788 50.66 -14.43 -24.93
C GLU A 788 50.26 -15.38 -26.05
N ALA A 789 50.57 -15.05 -27.27
CA ALA A 789 50.43 -15.91 -28.43
C ALA A 789 51.33 -15.41 -29.57
N ALA A 790 51.77 -16.26 -30.43
CA ALA A 790 52.58 -15.90 -31.59
C ALA A 790 51.77 -14.98 -32.53
N GLU A 791 52.36 -13.79 -32.86
CA GLU A 791 51.82 -12.81 -33.80
C GLU A 791 50.32 -12.46 -33.50
N LEU A 792 50.06 -11.89 -32.32
CA LEU A 792 48.73 -11.36 -31.95
C LEU A 792 48.25 -10.29 -32.94
N GLU A 793 47.07 -10.43 -33.49
CA GLU A 793 46.44 -9.48 -34.41
C GLU A 793 45.43 -8.59 -33.70
N SER A 794 44.57 -9.18 -32.85
CA SER A 794 43.53 -8.42 -32.13
C SER A 794 42.98 -9.18 -30.93
N ILE A 795 42.54 -8.42 -29.94
CA ILE A 795 41.81 -8.93 -28.78
C ILE A 795 40.48 -8.20 -28.69
N ALA A 796 39.41 -8.95 -28.49
CA ALA A 796 38.06 -8.41 -28.21
C ALA A 796 37.50 -9.05 -26.93
N ILE A 797 36.97 -8.21 -26.03
CA ILE A 797 36.35 -8.66 -24.78
C ILE A 797 34.83 -8.47 -24.91
N PHE A 798 34.12 -9.50 -24.52
CA PHE A 798 32.66 -9.53 -24.50
C PHE A 798 32.20 -9.77 -23.08
N ASN A 799 31.14 -9.06 -22.68
CA ASN A 799 30.41 -9.40 -21.48
C ASN A 799 29.57 -10.67 -21.72
N LEU A 800 28.96 -11.18 -20.65
CA LEU A 800 28.20 -12.43 -20.73
C LEU A 800 26.92 -12.35 -21.58
N VAL A 801 26.42 -11.14 -21.89
CA VAL A 801 25.31 -10.98 -22.86
C VAL A 801 25.79 -10.92 -24.32
N GLY A 802 27.10 -11.15 -24.55
CA GLY A 802 27.69 -11.17 -25.89
C GLY A 802 27.96 -9.78 -26.48
N GLN A 803 27.82 -8.71 -25.69
CA GLN A 803 28.14 -7.36 -26.13
C GLN A 803 29.65 -7.18 -26.09
N LYS A 804 30.24 -6.70 -27.21
CA LYS A 804 31.64 -6.33 -27.28
C LYS A 804 31.86 -5.05 -26.47
N ILE A 805 32.63 -5.14 -25.38
CA ILE A 805 32.94 -4.04 -24.45
C ILE A 805 34.34 -3.46 -24.63
N TYR A 806 35.19 -4.19 -25.33
CA TYR A 806 36.57 -3.78 -25.63
C TYR A 806 37.06 -4.44 -26.91
N GLU A 807 37.87 -3.72 -27.67
CA GLU A 807 38.59 -4.27 -28.82
C GLU A 807 39.88 -3.48 -29.03
N GLU A 808 40.98 -4.21 -29.27
CA GLU A 808 42.27 -3.63 -29.54
C GLU A 808 42.97 -4.42 -30.62
N ASN A 809 43.57 -3.74 -31.60
CA ASN A 809 44.46 -4.36 -32.55
C ASN A 809 45.91 -4.37 -32.00
N ILE A 810 46.48 -5.52 -32.02
CA ILE A 810 47.81 -5.77 -31.42
C ILE A 810 48.78 -6.13 -32.51
N SER A 811 50.04 -5.79 -32.30
CA SER A 811 51.15 -6.27 -33.13
C SER A 811 52.28 -6.67 -32.23
N GLY A 812 52.48 -7.97 -32.04
CA GLY A 812 53.47 -8.56 -31.15
C GLY A 812 52.99 -9.89 -30.59
N ASP A 813 53.80 -10.50 -29.69
CA ASP A 813 53.48 -11.82 -29.15
C ASP A 813 52.88 -11.79 -27.75
N GLU A 814 52.72 -10.57 -27.17
CA GLU A 814 52.15 -10.38 -25.83
C GLU A 814 51.24 -9.14 -25.75
N CYS A 815 50.26 -9.18 -24.91
CA CYS A 815 49.40 -8.05 -24.56
C CYS A 815 49.00 -8.11 -23.10
N VAL A 816 48.88 -6.94 -22.47
CA VAL A 816 48.41 -6.82 -21.09
C VAL A 816 47.18 -5.90 -21.07
N ILE A 817 46.09 -6.42 -20.55
CA ILE A 817 44.83 -5.70 -20.44
C ILE A 817 44.50 -5.45 -18.97
N ASP A 818 44.30 -4.19 -18.60
CA ASP A 818 43.82 -3.83 -17.26
C ASP A 818 42.34 -4.16 -17.16
N MET A 819 41.99 -5.24 -16.46
CA MET A 819 40.63 -5.73 -16.27
C MET A 819 39.85 -4.99 -15.19
N ASN A 820 40.51 -4.14 -14.35
CA ASN A 820 39.81 -3.35 -13.34
C ASN A 820 38.82 -2.35 -13.94
N ARG A 821 39.01 -1.96 -15.21
CA ARG A 821 38.13 -1.07 -15.96
C ARG A 821 36.77 -1.70 -16.32
N PHE A 822 36.59 -3.01 -16.09
CA PHE A 822 35.36 -3.72 -16.49
C PHE A 822 34.51 -4.22 -15.29
N GLY A 823 34.94 -3.99 -14.05
CA GLY A 823 34.30 -4.52 -12.84
C GLY A 823 34.46 -6.03 -12.63
N SER A 824 34.11 -6.51 -11.44
CA SER A 824 34.14 -7.95 -11.15
C SER A 824 33.05 -8.69 -11.95
N GLY A 825 33.38 -9.87 -12.48
CA GLY A 825 32.46 -10.62 -13.34
C GLY A 825 33.17 -11.61 -14.26
N ILE A 826 32.39 -12.24 -15.14
CA ILE A 826 32.91 -13.19 -16.13
C ILE A 826 32.88 -12.53 -17.51
N TYR A 827 33.98 -12.68 -18.26
CA TYR A 827 34.18 -12.12 -19.57
C TYR A 827 34.66 -13.17 -20.56
N MET A 828 34.29 -13.04 -21.82
CA MET A 828 34.81 -13.85 -22.92
C MET A 828 35.83 -13.01 -23.68
N VAL A 829 37.07 -13.49 -23.70
CA VAL A 829 38.16 -12.81 -24.39
C VAL A 829 38.43 -13.57 -25.68
N LYS A 830 38.11 -12.96 -26.81
CA LYS A 830 38.40 -13.49 -28.15
C LYS A 830 39.78 -12.96 -28.58
N ILE A 831 40.66 -13.87 -28.89
CA ILE A 831 42.03 -13.60 -29.27
C ILE A 831 42.22 -14.03 -30.69
N LYS A 832 42.74 -13.15 -31.52
CA LYS A 832 43.11 -13.45 -32.90
C LYS A 832 44.62 -13.30 -33.06
N SER A 833 45.26 -14.35 -33.59
CA SER A 833 46.68 -14.40 -33.89
C SER A 833 46.93 -14.92 -35.31
N ALA A 834 48.15 -14.92 -35.83
CA ALA A 834 48.44 -15.49 -37.15
C ALA A 834 48.07 -16.95 -37.26
N ASP A 835 48.07 -17.65 -36.18
CA ASP A 835 47.72 -19.08 -36.14
C ASP A 835 46.22 -19.36 -36.07
N GLY A 836 45.32 -18.34 -35.91
CA GLY A 836 43.89 -18.46 -35.84
C GLY A 836 43.23 -17.66 -34.74
N SER A 837 41.99 -18.04 -34.39
CA SER A 837 41.21 -17.33 -33.39
C SER A 837 40.75 -18.24 -32.28
N THR A 838 41.00 -17.87 -31.01
CA THR A 838 40.51 -18.62 -29.84
C THR A 838 39.73 -17.72 -28.93
N THR A 839 38.83 -18.27 -28.11
CA THR A 839 38.07 -17.52 -27.10
C THR A 839 38.24 -18.18 -25.73
N LYS A 840 38.66 -17.42 -24.75
CA LYS A 840 38.87 -17.90 -23.37
C LYS A 840 37.93 -17.16 -22.41
N LYS A 841 37.42 -17.91 -21.43
CA LYS A 841 36.62 -17.38 -20.33
C LYS A 841 37.56 -16.84 -19.25
N ILE A 842 37.32 -15.59 -18.84
CA ILE A 842 38.09 -14.92 -17.80
C ILE A 842 37.17 -14.52 -16.67
N THR A 843 37.60 -14.77 -15.44
CA THR A 843 36.91 -14.31 -14.23
C THR A 843 37.67 -13.13 -13.66
N VAL A 844 37.01 -11.98 -13.49
CA VAL A 844 37.54 -10.82 -12.80
C VAL A 844 36.97 -10.81 -11.39
N ILE A 845 37.86 -10.72 -10.42
CA ILE A 845 37.52 -10.65 -8.99
C ILE A 845 37.96 -9.30 -8.44
N GLU A 846 37.39 -8.86 -7.31
CA GLU A 846 37.81 -7.63 -6.64
C GLU A 846 39.24 -7.69 -6.13
#